data_7c214548005f6acc1e90821b40a0bfaa
#
_entry.id   7c214548005f6acc1e90821b40a0bfaa
#
_cell.length_a   1.000
_cell.length_b   1.000
_cell.length_c   1.000
_cell.angle_alpha   90.00
_cell.angle_beta   90.00
_cell.angle_gamma   90.00
#
_symmetry.space_group_name_H-M   'P 1'
#
loop_
_entity.id
_entity.type
_entity.pdbx_description
1 polymer ?
#
loop_
_entity_poly.entity_id
_entity_poly.type
_entity_poly.pdbx_seq_one_letter_code
_entity_poly.pdbx_strand_id
1 'polypeptide(L)'
;MSHPQALRIPFIEFYHSASIQANDHIKPSARNNFPLNTCKSDKKVLPLQAETNLMQYLIDNDLIEYPMAKYSLKDKEGTIINHVREDFFDAYDCRDLIGNIDFSVAIPQEGTYKLDEMEYMLWAEAKQGDKHKLYESFIQLILTIGKERTFDNHMPPRFIGAFDAEKIAFIPYASIMEVFSQNDFNWNVTPSDHSSKEFQQLKQMVRAELDADSKKQDNVFVYYFERDEKELHRFIRRNFVSGRDKIHRMPISHNNFVAIYNKWRNEVMPTIYVNWEVAKKNGLLETDFYLADLIAQDNETLMDGLHVLLRKTHYELDRTLGDDGLFSSKAVQFKDGMKAHKQFWARYARPPKKEYWNKIVDRRDLLVPQDVRERKGSFYTPSIWVEKSQEYLADTLGENWQDEYYIWDCCAGTGNLLVGLTNKYRIWASTLDKADVKVMHERIHNGANLLESHVFQFDFLNDDFSQLPQSLQDVINDEEKRKKLVIYINPPYKEAGNRKTVTGHGTPATGVAVAHHTYKQFVDKIGLAGRELFVQFLMRIYHEIPSCTLAEFSTLKILQASNFADFRDVFRAKLENLFLVPANTFDNVTGNFPIGFFIWNTDAKEIFNSIEADVYNSTGKLIGTKNIFVEQDFKSINDWMISTRKRSGNLQLAWMSARGCDMQVQNYNFLVNDTSNIPHPRGSWITDKNLIEGCIYIAVYQTIEHNWLNDRDQFFHPNEGWKTDYEFQLDCLAYTLFHGQNRISSEQGTNHWIPFTEQELNAPDNFQSHFMSDFIRDFLKGKHTIASSEAPTLFDTDSSSVLADIPESDTPAFSAEATEVMEAGKALWHYYLHHKDGELYGAAPNINASFYDIRAYFQGRNEKGKMNSESSDEKYTALIKDLRAKQKTLAARIAEKVYEYGFLK
;
A
#
# COMPACT_ATOMS: atom_id res chain seq x y z
N MET A 1 32.94 11.51 38.81
CA MET A 1 32.27 12.46 39.73
C MET A 1 31.99 13.74 38.97
N SER A 2 30.81 14.26 39.08
CA SER A 2 30.22 15.43 38.39
C SER A 2 29.63 15.11 37.00
N HIS A 3 28.33 14.77 37.04
CA HIS A 3 27.42 14.89 35.90
C HIS A 3 27.32 16.35 35.44
N PRO A 4 27.29 16.63 34.14
CA PRO A 4 26.70 17.84 33.65
C PRO A 4 25.17 17.63 33.68
N GLN A 5 24.49 18.39 34.50
CA GLN A 5 23.05 18.57 34.47
C GLN A 5 22.70 19.11 33.06
N ALA A 6 22.08 18.26 32.23
CA ALA A 6 21.27 18.77 31.14
C ALA A 6 20.23 19.68 31.75
N LEU A 7 20.18 20.92 31.31
CA LEU A 7 19.15 21.87 31.67
C LEU A 7 17.78 21.27 31.26
N ARG A 8 17.17 20.59 32.21
CA ARG A 8 15.73 20.37 32.23
C ARG A 8 15.11 21.71 32.56
N ILE A 9 14.48 22.34 31.61
CA ILE A 9 13.45 23.33 31.88
C ILE A 9 12.19 22.50 32.12
N PRO A 10 11.70 22.37 33.37
CA PRO A 10 10.44 21.66 33.58
C PRO A 10 9.34 22.47 32.89
N PHE A 11 8.35 21.78 32.34
CA PHE A 11 7.11 22.37 31.79
C PHE A 11 6.49 23.41 32.73
N ILE A 12 6.74 23.29 34.06
CA ILE A 12 6.37 24.25 35.08
C ILE A 12 7.17 25.56 34.99
N GLU A 13 8.45 25.54 34.57
CA GLU A 13 9.24 26.78 34.36
C GLU A 13 8.86 27.48 33.05
N PHE A 14 8.40 26.73 32.05
CA PHE A 14 7.80 27.32 30.82
C PHE A 14 6.51 28.06 31.17
N TYR A 15 5.67 27.48 32.04
CA TYR A 15 4.46 28.16 32.55
C TYR A 15 4.82 29.41 33.36
N HIS A 16 5.86 29.35 34.16
CA HIS A 16 6.36 30.50 34.92
C HIS A 16 7.02 31.52 33.99
N SER A 17 7.76 31.08 33.01
CA SER A 17 8.38 31.92 31.98
C SER A 17 7.34 32.52 31.04
N ALA A 18 6.37 31.74 30.54
CA ALA A 18 5.25 32.25 29.74
C ALA A 18 4.32 33.18 30.50
N SER A 19 4.06 32.96 31.80
CA SER A 19 3.28 33.89 32.61
C SER A 19 4.06 35.17 32.94
N ILE A 20 5.38 35.12 33.05
CA ILE A 20 6.24 36.29 33.26
C ILE A 20 6.39 37.06 31.95
N GLN A 21 6.57 36.38 30.80
CA GLN A 21 6.63 37.00 29.48
C GLN A 21 5.27 37.56 29.05
N ALA A 22 4.16 36.85 29.32
CA ALA A 22 2.80 37.38 29.10
C ALA A 22 2.54 38.67 29.91
N ASN A 23 3.11 38.78 31.10
CA ASN A 23 3.01 40.02 31.89
C ASN A 23 3.80 41.20 31.30
N ASP A 24 4.88 40.93 30.58
CA ASP A 24 5.70 41.97 29.94
C ASP A 24 5.12 42.43 28.59
N HIS A 25 4.33 41.60 27.93
CA HIS A 25 3.69 41.90 26.63
C HIS A 25 2.20 42.28 26.74
N ILE A 26 1.56 42.16 27.90
CA ILE A 26 0.17 42.57 28.08
C ILE A 26 0.10 44.12 28.09
N LYS A 27 -0.75 44.68 27.23
CA LYS A 27 -1.01 46.13 27.19
C LYS A 27 -1.44 46.66 28.53
N PRO A 28 -0.95 47.86 28.96
CA PRO A 28 -1.25 48.39 30.32
C PRO A 28 -2.74 48.50 30.67
N SER A 29 -3.63 48.63 29.70
CA SER A 29 -5.08 48.71 29.88
C SER A 29 -5.76 47.37 30.27
N ALA A 30 -5.08 46.25 30.13
CA ALA A 30 -5.64 44.92 30.36
C ALA A 30 -5.20 44.31 31.72
N ARG A 31 -4.19 44.90 32.40
CA ARG A 31 -3.61 44.34 33.64
C ARG A 31 -4.59 44.29 34.83
N ASN A 32 -5.65 45.06 34.82
CA ASN A 32 -6.58 45.16 35.95
C ASN A 32 -7.80 44.22 35.90
N ASN A 33 -7.97 43.44 34.81
CA ASN A 33 -9.17 42.63 34.62
C ASN A 33 -8.90 41.13 34.59
N PHE A 34 -7.71 40.70 34.93
CA PHE A 34 -7.38 39.27 34.97
C PHE A 34 -7.48 38.70 36.37
N PRO A 35 -8.29 37.67 36.64
CA PRO A 35 -8.35 37.05 37.95
C PRO A 35 -7.14 36.11 38.14
N LEU A 36 -6.01 36.67 38.59
CA LEU A 36 -4.76 35.92 38.88
C LEU A 36 -4.86 35.01 40.13
N ASN A 37 -6.05 34.85 40.73
CA ASN A 37 -6.20 34.15 41.98
C ASN A 37 -6.76 32.72 41.92
N THR A 38 -6.90 32.10 40.71
CA THR A 38 -7.47 30.75 40.62
C THR A 38 -6.45 29.63 40.34
N CYS A 39 -5.15 29.91 40.35
CA CYS A 39 -4.12 28.87 40.22
C CYS A 39 -3.28 28.70 41.49
N LYS A 40 -3.90 28.43 42.61
CA LYS A 40 -3.23 27.83 43.78
C LYS A 40 -3.98 26.57 44.17
N SER A 41 -3.29 25.45 44.00
CA SER A 41 -3.58 24.05 44.35
C SER A 41 -4.18 23.22 43.25
N ASP A 42 -3.46 22.17 43.04
CA ASP A 42 -3.62 20.92 42.31
C ASP A 42 -2.81 20.80 41.04
N LYS A 43 -1.76 19.94 41.16
CA LYS A 43 -0.91 19.47 40.07
C LYS A 43 -1.71 18.61 39.06
N LYS A 44 -2.55 19.22 38.25
CA LYS A 44 -3.10 18.61 37.07
C LYS A 44 -2.51 19.35 35.87
N VAL A 45 -1.71 18.62 35.09
CA VAL A 45 -1.25 19.02 33.75
C VAL A 45 -2.49 19.31 32.90
N LEU A 46 -2.64 20.54 32.43
CA LEU A 46 -3.70 20.90 31.47
C LEU A 46 -3.39 20.24 30.11
N PRO A 47 -4.39 19.76 29.38
CA PRO A 47 -4.18 19.22 28.06
C PRO A 47 -3.60 20.30 27.12
N LEU A 48 -2.71 19.93 26.23
CA LEU A 48 -2.09 20.78 25.20
C LEU A 48 -3.10 21.67 24.44
N GLN A 49 -4.33 21.18 24.30
CA GLN A 49 -5.44 21.89 23.68
C GLN A 49 -5.96 23.08 24.50
N ALA A 50 -5.81 23.03 25.83
CA ALA A 50 -6.19 24.14 26.70
C ALA A 50 -5.18 25.29 26.64
N GLU A 51 -3.90 24.99 26.44
CA GLU A 51 -2.84 25.99 26.27
C GLU A 51 -2.96 26.69 24.91
N THR A 52 -3.18 25.93 23.85
CA THR A 52 -3.42 26.48 22.51
C THR A 52 -4.65 27.37 22.50
N ASN A 53 -5.72 26.96 23.18
CA ASN A 53 -6.94 27.76 23.28
C ASN A 53 -6.75 29.03 24.14
N LEU A 54 -5.90 28.98 25.19
CA LEU A 54 -5.60 30.17 26.00
C LEU A 54 -4.73 31.16 25.22
N MET A 55 -3.70 30.70 24.54
CA MET A 55 -2.84 31.53 23.69
C MET A 55 -3.66 32.12 22.54
N GLN A 56 -4.50 31.33 21.87
CA GLN A 56 -5.39 31.82 20.82
C GLN A 56 -6.37 32.87 21.34
N TYR A 57 -6.95 32.63 22.53
CA TYR A 57 -7.84 33.61 23.17
C TYR A 57 -7.13 34.93 23.50
N LEU A 58 -5.87 34.87 23.97
CA LEU A 58 -5.07 36.06 24.30
C LEU A 58 -4.71 36.87 23.03
N ILE A 59 -4.47 36.16 21.93
CA ILE A 59 -4.18 36.76 20.62
C ILE A 59 -5.47 37.35 20.01
N ASP A 60 -6.57 36.61 19.97
CA ASP A 60 -7.85 37.05 19.39
C ASP A 60 -8.47 38.26 20.11
N ASN A 61 -8.05 38.49 21.35
CA ASN A 61 -8.47 39.67 22.13
C ASN A 61 -7.41 40.78 22.20
N ASP A 62 -6.36 40.72 21.36
CA ASP A 62 -5.33 41.78 21.27
C ASP A 62 -4.56 42.00 22.59
N LEU A 63 -4.51 40.97 23.43
CA LEU A 63 -3.87 41.03 24.75
C LEU A 63 -2.39 40.72 24.74
N ILE A 64 -1.91 40.06 23.68
CA ILE A 64 -0.49 39.74 23.43
C ILE A 64 -0.14 40.20 22.01
N GLU A 65 1.04 40.78 21.83
CA GLU A 65 1.57 41.06 20.49
C GLU A 65 2.09 39.79 19.85
N TYR A 66 1.78 39.56 18.55
CA TYR A 66 2.33 38.48 17.76
C TYR A 66 3.84 38.64 17.63
N PRO A 67 4.64 37.60 17.85
CA PRO A 67 6.03 37.67 17.44
C PRO A 67 6.07 37.85 15.90
N MET A 68 6.86 38.80 15.43
CA MET A 68 7.04 39.02 13.99
C MET A 68 7.69 37.78 13.39
N ALA A 69 7.19 37.28 12.27
CA ALA A 69 7.80 36.16 11.57
C ALA A 69 9.12 36.64 10.93
N LYS A 70 10.21 35.87 11.09
CA LYS A 70 11.52 36.17 10.51
C LYS A 70 11.45 36.23 8.98
N TYR A 71 10.61 35.38 8.38
CA TYR A 71 10.41 35.32 6.92
C TYR A 71 9.02 35.86 6.55
N SER A 72 8.87 36.30 5.29
CA SER A 72 7.61 36.83 4.83
C SER A 72 6.53 35.75 4.79
N LEU A 73 5.36 36.00 5.41
CA LEU A 73 4.21 35.11 5.41
C LEU A 73 3.63 34.89 4.00
N LYS A 74 4.04 35.71 3.00
CA LYS A 74 3.63 35.57 1.61
C LYS A 74 4.61 34.72 0.79
N ASP A 75 5.78 34.37 1.36
CA ASP A 75 6.77 33.58 0.67
C ASP A 75 6.23 32.17 0.39
N LYS A 76 6.52 31.66 -0.79
CA LYS A 76 6.22 30.29 -1.18
C LYS A 76 7.13 29.31 -0.42
N GLU A 77 6.67 28.09 -0.24
CA GLU A 77 7.41 27.01 0.46
C GLU A 77 8.88 26.92 -0.01
N GLY A 78 9.13 26.92 -1.33
CA GLY A 78 10.49 26.89 -1.87
C GLY A 78 11.36 28.09 -1.49
N THR A 79 10.77 29.28 -1.27
CA THR A 79 11.49 30.45 -0.79
C THR A 79 11.84 30.31 0.68
N ILE A 80 10.91 29.82 1.49
CA ILE A 80 11.13 29.55 2.92
C ILE A 80 12.21 28.49 3.10
N ILE A 81 12.16 27.42 2.31
CA ILE A 81 13.19 26.35 2.30
C ILE A 81 14.58 26.95 2.04
N ASN A 82 14.71 27.86 1.06
CA ASN A 82 15.99 28.49 0.76
C ASN A 82 16.49 29.36 1.92
N HIS A 83 15.62 30.16 2.52
CA HIS A 83 15.99 30.99 3.68
C HIS A 83 16.41 30.12 4.88
N VAL A 84 15.66 29.09 5.22
CA VAL A 84 15.99 28.19 6.34
C VAL A 84 17.31 27.45 6.07
N ARG A 85 17.55 27.04 4.81
CA ARG A 85 18.81 26.42 4.41
C ARG A 85 19.99 27.35 4.60
N GLU A 86 19.91 28.61 4.10
CA GLU A 86 20.97 29.59 4.14
C GLU A 86 21.27 30.07 5.57
N ASP A 87 20.22 30.26 6.39
CA ASP A 87 20.39 30.81 7.73
C ASP A 87 20.85 29.77 8.76
N PHE A 88 20.42 28.50 8.62
CA PHE A 88 20.61 27.49 9.68
C PHE A 88 21.37 26.24 9.25
N PHE A 89 21.40 25.93 7.96
CA PHE A 89 21.97 24.67 7.45
C PHE A 89 23.02 24.86 6.36
N ASP A 90 23.66 26.05 6.25
CA ASP A 90 24.68 26.36 5.26
C ASP A 90 25.93 25.45 5.33
N ALA A 91 26.23 24.93 6.54
CA ALA A 91 27.36 24.03 6.78
C ALA A 91 27.05 22.55 6.42
N TYR A 92 25.81 22.24 5.96
CA TYR A 92 25.34 20.90 5.69
C TYR A 92 25.01 20.71 4.20
N ASP A 93 24.88 19.45 3.78
CA ASP A 93 24.42 19.14 2.44
C ASP A 93 22.88 19.04 2.41
N CYS A 94 22.26 20.01 1.71
CA CYS A 94 20.80 20.10 1.57
C CYS A 94 20.35 19.99 0.11
N ARG A 95 21.17 19.40 -0.76
CA ARG A 95 20.91 19.36 -2.22
C ARG A 95 20.04 18.18 -2.65
N ASP A 96 20.02 17.12 -1.86
CA ASP A 96 19.28 15.92 -2.23
C ASP A 96 17.80 16.02 -1.86
N LEU A 97 16.95 15.81 -2.86
CA LEU A 97 15.52 15.61 -2.68
C LEU A 97 15.26 14.11 -2.59
N ILE A 98 14.78 13.67 -1.45
CA ILE A 98 14.42 12.26 -1.22
C ILE A 98 12.94 12.06 -1.55
N GLY A 99 12.66 11.51 -2.72
CA GLY A 99 11.29 11.32 -3.18
C GLY A 99 10.48 12.62 -3.18
N ASN A 100 9.37 12.64 -2.46
CA ASN A 100 8.51 13.82 -2.29
C ASN A 100 8.69 14.51 -0.92
N ILE A 101 9.85 14.37 -0.27
CA ILE A 101 10.19 15.09 0.96
C ILE A 101 10.70 16.49 0.58
N ASP A 102 10.10 17.54 1.15
CA ASP A 102 10.36 18.93 0.76
C ASP A 102 11.79 19.40 1.08
N PHE A 103 12.35 18.94 2.19
CA PHE A 103 13.67 19.37 2.65
C PHE A 103 14.43 18.25 3.36
N SER A 104 15.68 18.07 2.98
CA SER A 104 16.59 17.12 3.62
C SER A 104 17.91 17.78 4.01
N VAL A 105 18.49 17.34 5.13
CA VAL A 105 19.80 17.80 5.61
C VAL A 105 20.68 16.59 5.86
N ALA A 106 21.85 16.57 5.23
CA ALA A 106 22.84 15.51 5.41
C ALA A 106 24.20 16.07 5.82
N ILE A 107 25.04 15.23 6.42
CA ILE A 107 26.42 15.58 6.72
C ILE A 107 27.26 15.36 5.46
N PRO A 108 28.04 16.37 5.02
CA PRO A 108 28.93 16.21 3.89
C PRO A 108 29.99 15.14 4.19
N GLN A 109 30.17 14.18 3.29
CA GLN A 109 31.29 13.23 3.37
C GLN A 109 32.43 13.68 2.48
N GLU A 110 33.69 13.58 2.98
CA GLU A 110 34.88 13.85 2.19
C GLU A 110 35.12 12.69 1.21
N GLY A 111 34.91 12.90 -0.09
CA GLY A 111 35.20 11.92 -1.15
C GLY A 111 34.18 11.89 -2.28
N THR A 112 34.36 11.01 -3.26
CA THR A 112 33.48 10.84 -4.43
C THR A 112 32.11 10.31 -4.01
N TYR A 113 31.10 11.17 -4.15
CA TYR A 113 29.72 10.92 -3.71
C TYR A 113 29.02 9.80 -4.51
N LYS A 114 28.52 8.80 -3.79
CA LYS A 114 27.36 8.01 -4.22
C LYS A 114 26.19 8.42 -3.34
N LEU A 115 25.03 8.66 -3.92
CA LEU A 115 23.79 9.06 -3.24
C LEU A 115 23.41 8.15 -2.05
N ASP A 116 23.82 6.87 -2.10
CA ASP A 116 23.51 5.85 -1.08
C ASP A 116 24.37 5.95 0.19
N GLU A 117 25.31 6.88 0.26
CA GLU A 117 26.30 6.98 1.35
C GLU A 117 26.07 8.19 2.28
N MET A 118 25.00 8.97 2.09
CA MET A 118 24.76 10.18 2.88
C MET A 118 24.13 9.89 4.24
N GLU A 119 24.69 10.45 5.31
CA GLU A 119 24.12 10.40 6.66
C GLU A 119 23.14 11.57 6.84
N TYR A 120 21.83 11.26 6.72
CA TYR A 120 20.78 12.27 6.88
C TYR A 120 20.54 12.61 8.35
N MET A 121 20.50 13.90 8.63
CA MET A 121 20.21 14.44 9.96
C MET A 121 18.75 14.84 10.11
N LEU A 122 18.13 15.31 9.02
CA LEU A 122 16.77 15.81 8.99
C LEU A 122 16.09 15.45 7.67
N TRP A 123 14.83 15.01 7.75
CA TRP A 123 13.83 15.06 6.69
C TRP A 123 12.70 15.95 7.17
N ALA A 124 12.29 16.93 6.40
CA ALA A 124 11.29 17.90 6.84
C ALA A 124 10.26 18.24 5.78
N GLU A 125 9.09 18.63 6.25
CA GLU A 125 7.98 19.19 5.50
C GLU A 125 7.95 20.70 5.68
N ALA A 126 7.84 21.45 4.59
CA ALA A 126 7.74 22.90 4.61
C ALA A 126 6.30 23.36 4.37
N LYS A 127 5.90 24.49 4.97
CA LYS A 127 4.58 25.07 4.75
C LYS A 127 4.66 26.58 4.56
N GLN A 128 3.77 27.09 3.73
CA GLN A 128 3.64 28.53 3.49
C GLN A 128 2.89 29.21 4.64
N GLY A 129 3.32 30.40 5.05
CA GLY A 129 2.64 31.23 6.06
C GLY A 129 2.92 30.79 7.50
N ASP A 130 2.02 31.12 8.42
CA ASP A 130 2.14 30.92 9.86
C ASP A 130 0.98 30.12 10.48
N LYS A 131 -0.05 29.82 9.69
CA LYS A 131 -1.32 29.23 10.17
C LYS A 131 -1.31 27.71 10.24
N HIS A 132 -0.25 27.09 9.79
CA HIS A 132 -0.18 25.64 9.74
C HIS A 132 0.10 25.04 11.11
N LYS A 133 -0.66 24.02 11.46
CA LYS A 133 -0.38 23.22 12.65
C LYS A 133 0.78 22.30 12.32
N LEU A 134 1.97 22.58 12.85
CA LEU A 134 3.19 21.79 12.62
C LEU A 134 2.96 20.29 12.86
N TYR A 135 2.09 19.93 13.78
CA TYR A 135 1.72 18.55 14.05
C TYR A 135 1.09 17.88 12.81
N GLU A 136 0.25 18.58 12.06
CA GLU A 136 -0.36 18.04 10.82
C GLU A 136 0.69 17.90 9.71
N SER A 137 1.68 18.79 9.67
CA SER A 137 2.81 18.68 8.76
C SER A 137 3.69 17.46 9.08
N PHE A 138 3.89 17.14 10.35
CA PHE A 138 4.55 15.87 10.74
C PHE A 138 3.78 14.65 10.27
N ILE A 139 2.44 14.63 10.42
CA ILE A 139 1.62 13.51 9.95
C ILE A 139 1.71 13.37 8.42
N GLN A 140 1.70 14.49 7.69
CA GLN A 140 1.89 14.50 6.25
C GLN A 140 3.25 13.91 5.85
N LEU A 141 4.32 14.35 6.51
CA LEU A 141 5.66 13.82 6.28
C LEU A 141 5.76 12.32 6.57
N ILE A 142 5.17 11.86 7.69
CA ILE A 142 5.15 10.44 8.06
C ILE A 142 4.40 9.62 7.00
N LEU A 143 3.26 10.13 6.49
CA LEU A 143 2.54 9.50 5.37
C LEU A 143 3.39 9.42 4.09
N THR A 144 4.13 10.48 3.78
CA THR A 144 5.04 10.51 2.63
C THR A 144 6.14 9.45 2.78
N ILE A 145 6.79 9.40 3.95
CA ILE A 145 7.82 8.41 4.27
C ILE A 145 7.27 6.98 4.17
N GLY A 146 6.11 6.73 4.74
CA GLY A 146 5.48 5.41 4.71
C GLY A 146 5.01 4.99 3.32
N LYS A 147 4.42 5.90 2.55
CA LYS A 147 3.95 5.66 1.18
C LYS A 147 5.10 5.31 0.23
N GLU A 148 6.19 6.04 0.31
CA GLU A 148 7.35 5.84 -0.55
C GLU A 148 8.33 4.80 0.00
N ARG A 149 8.13 4.36 1.24
CA ARG A 149 9.03 3.44 1.95
C ARG A 149 10.49 3.92 1.85
N THR A 150 10.70 5.21 2.08
CA THR A 150 12.02 5.83 1.95
C THR A 150 13.08 5.15 2.81
N PHE A 151 12.67 4.55 3.94
CA PHE A 151 13.53 3.78 4.84
C PHE A 151 14.06 2.46 4.23
N ASP A 152 13.51 1.98 3.12
CA ASP A 152 14.04 0.81 2.42
C ASP A 152 15.25 1.16 1.54
N ASN A 153 15.30 2.39 1.03
CA ASN A 153 16.31 2.85 0.09
C ASN A 153 17.31 3.83 0.68
N HIS A 154 16.93 4.55 1.74
CA HIS A 154 17.75 5.56 2.40
C HIS A 154 17.81 5.31 3.89
N MET A 155 18.98 5.58 4.49
CA MET A 155 19.07 5.54 5.95
C MET A 155 18.15 6.59 6.55
N PRO A 156 17.28 6.20 7.51
CA PRO A 156 16.44 7.14 8.20
C PRO A 156 17.23 8.28 8.83
N PRO A 157 16.70 9.51 8.85
CA PRO A 157 17.38 10.66 9.46
C PRO A 157 17.37 10.53 10.99
N ARG A 158 18.14 11.36 11.65
CA ARG A 158 18.05 11.48 13.13
C ARG A 158 16.73 12.08 13.58
N PHE A 159 16.26 13.09 12.84
CA PHE A 159 15.05 13.83 13.13
C PHE A 159 14.17 13.88 11.89
N ILE A 160 12.86 13.88 12.12
CA ILE A 160 11.91 14.45 11.18
C ILE A 160 11.58 15.87 11.63
N GLY A 161 11.27 16.75 10.68
CA GLY A 161 11.01 18.16 10.92
C GLY A 161 9.76 18.65 10.22
N ALA A 162 9.24 19.75 10.72
CA ALA A 162 8.24 20.55 10.04
C ALA A 162 8.51 22.01 10.30
N PHE A 163 8.37 22.88 9.30
CA PHE A 163 8.58 24.30 9.46
C PHE A 163 7.69 25.13 8.54
N ASP A 164 7.48 26.37 8.97
CA ASP A 164 6.78 27.40 8.22
C ASP A 164 7.64 28.70 8.22
N ALA A 165 7.03 29.85 7.92
CA ALA A 165 7.77 31.12 7.89
C ALA A 165 8.19 31.63 9.28
N GLU A 166 7.65 31.07 10.36
CA GLU A 166 7.82 31.56 11.73
C GLU A 166 8.69 30.65 12.58
N LYS A 167 8.54 29.32 12.42
CA LYS A 167 9.08 28.34 13.35
C LYS A 167 9.48 27.03 12.68
N ILE A 168 10.35 26.27 13.34
CA ILE A 168 10.72 24.90 12.98
C ILE A 168 10.57 23.98 14.18
N ALA A 169 10.10 22.77 13.95
CA ALA A 169 10.01 21.73 14.98
C ALA A 169 10.72 20.44 14.54
N PHE A 170 11.25 19.71 15.53
CA PHE A 170 11.96 18.45 15.33
C PHE A 170 11.37 17.36 16.21
N ILE A 171 11.25 16.15 15.67
CA ILE A 171 10.91 14.92 16.40
C ILE A 171 12.02 13.91 16.10
N PRO A 172 12.63 13.25 17.12
CA PRO A 172 13.56 12.16 16.87
C PRO A 172 12.88 11.05 16.05
N TYR A 173 13.47 10.64 14.94
CA TYR A 173 12.89 9.57 14.11
C TYR A 173 12.63 8.28 14.91
N ALA A 174 13.50 7.99 15.87
CA ALA A 174 13.36 6.82 16.74
C ALA A 174 12.06 6.79 17.56
N SER A 175 11.48 7.96 17.90
CA SER A 175 10.24 8.03 18.69
C SER A 175 8.97 7.75 17.88
N ILE A 176 9.07 7.76 16.55
CA ILE A 176 7.93 7.47 15.66
C ILE A 176 8.13 6.20 14.82
N MET A 177 9.25 5.51 15.00
CA MET A 177 9.63 4.39 14.15
C MET A 177 8.67 3.20 14.25
N GLU A 178 8.08 2.97 15.42
CA GLU A 178 7.09 1.91 15.66
C GLU A 178 5.83 2.09 14.78
N VAL A 179 5.52 3.33 14.40
CA VAL A 179 4.37 3.64 13.53
C VAL A 179 4.50 2.96 12.16
N PHE A 180 5.72 2.88 11.60
CA PHE A 180 5.97 2.24 10.30
C PHE A 180 5.90 0.70 10.35
N SER A 181 5.79 0.10 11.53
CA SER A 181 5.61 -1.35 11.69
C SER A 181 4.15 -1.80 11.56
N GLN A 182 3.22 -0.88 11.44
CA GLN A 182 1.79 -1.17 11.32
C GLN A 182 1.50 -1.78 9.94
N ASN A 183 1.17 -3.07 9.90
CA ASN A 183 0.92 -3.80 8.66
C ASN A 183 -0.50 -3.62 8.11
N ASP A 184 -1.46 -3.22 8.95
CA ASP A 184 -2.86 -3.00 8.60
C ASP A 184 -3.16 -1.54 8.21
N PHE A 185 -2.12 -0.70 8.14
CA PHE A 185 -2.25 0.69 7.75
C PHE A 185 -2.09 0.87 6.24
N ASN A 186 -3.07 1.50 5.59
CA ASN A 186 -2.99 1.81 4.16
C ASN A 186 -2.11 3.05 3.92
N TRP A 187 -0.86 2.83 3.56
CA TRP A 187 0.09 3.90 3.25
C TRP A 187 -0.13 4.53 1.86
N ASN A 188 -0.92 3.91 0.98
CA ASN A 188 -1.12 4.40 -0.40
C ASN A 188 -2.24 5.45 -0.49
N VAL A 189 -2.12 6.50 0.32
CA VAL A 189 -3.02 7.65 0.35
C VAL A 189 -2.30 8.92 -0.10
N THR A 190 -3.05 9.99 -0.36
CA THR A 190 -2.47 11.31 -0.64
C THR A 190 -2.06 11.96 0.68
N PRO A 191 -0.75 12.20 0.95
CA PRO A 191 -0.29 12.71 2.25
C PRO A 191 -0.90 14.07 2.64
N SER A 192 -1.20 14.93 1.67
CA SER A 192 -1.82 16.24 1.87
C SER A 192 -3.35 16.20 2.07
N ASP A 193 -3.98 15.02 1.98
CA ASP A 193 -5.41 14.89 2.28
C ASP A 193 -5.63 14.69 3.78
N HIS A 194 -5.70 15.81 4.50
CA HIS A 194 -5.92 15.82 5.96
C HIS A 194 -7.31 15.30 6.37
N SER A 195 -8.24 15.14 5.42
CA SER A 195 -9.59 14.62 5.69
C SER A 195 -9.65 13.10 5.57
N SER A 196 -8.62 12.45 5.04
CA SER A 196 -8.58 11.01 4.86
C SER A 196 -8.64 10.26 6.20
N LYS A 197 -9.25 9.08 6.20
CA LYS A 197 -9.32 8.20 7.37
C LYS A 197 -7.92 7.86 7.88
N GLU A 198 -7.01 7.59 6.98
CA GLU A 198 -5.63 7.23 7.24
C GLU A 198 -4.88 8.38 7.92
N PHE A 199 -5.06 9.61 7.44
CA PHE A 199 -4.46 10.78 8.10
C PHE A 199 -4.93 10.93 9.55
N GLN A 200 -6.24 10.80 9.80
CA GLN A 200 -6.80 10.91 11.15
C GLN A 200 -6.38 9.75 12.05
N GLN A 201 -6.31 8.54 11.51
CA GLN A 201 -5.84 7.35 12.21
C GLN A 201 -4.36 7.51 12.60
N LEU A 202 -3.51 7.89 11.66
CA LEU A 202 -2.09 8.13 11.92
C LEU A 202 -1.87 9.24 12.94
N LYS A 203 -2.67 10.30 12.88
CA LYS A 203 -2.65 11.40 13.85
C LYS A 203 -2.90 10.92 15.29
N GLN A 204 -3.81 9.95 15.47
CA GLN A 204 -4.07 9.33 16.78
C GLN A 204 -2.92 8.42 17.22
N MET A 205 -2.39 7.60 16.30
CA MET A 205 -1.28 6.67 16.57
C MET A 205 -0.01 7.41 16.98
N VAL A 206 0.41 8.41 16.22
CA VAL A 206 1.61 9.21 16.52
C VAL A 206 1.45 9.93 17.86
N ARG A 207 0.25 10.43 18.18
CA ARG A 207 -0.03 11.03 19.48
C ARG A 207 0.10 10.02 20.62
N ALA A 208 -0.42 8.80 20.43
CA ALA A 208 -0.33 7.75 21.44
C ALA A 208 1.13 7.32 21.69
N GLU A 209 1.95 7.20 20.65
CA GLU A 209 3.38 6.90 20.77
C GLU A 209 4.16 8.01 21.49
N LEU A 210 3.89 9.27 21.16
CA LEU A 210 4.51 10.41 21.85
C LEU A 210 4.08 10.51 23.31
N ASP A 211 2.81 10.18 23.65
CA ASP A 211 2.27 10.19 25.01
C ASP A 211 2.75 8.97 25.83
N ALA A 212 2.94 7.80 25.22
CA ALA A 212 3.42 6.59 25.90
C ALA A 212 4.86 6.75 26.41
N ASP A 213 5.68 7.56 25.76
CA ASP A 213 7.04 7.90 26.18
C ASP A 213 7.07 9.05 27.22
N SER A 214 5.92 9.48 27.73
CA SER A 214 5.76 10.62 28.68
C SER A 214 6.48 10.46 30.02
N LYS A 215 7.06 9.27 30.32
CA LYS A 215 8.05 9.10 31.40
C LYS A 215 9.46 9.57 31.03
N LYS A 216 9.71 9.88 29.74
CA LYS A 216 10.94 10.47 29.21
C LYS A 216 10.53 11.74 28.48
N GLN A 217 10.53 12.84 29.19
CA GLN A 217 10.15 14.18 28.78
C GLN A 217 10.68 14.61 27.39
N ASP A 218 9.79 15.26 26.63
CA ASP A 218 10.01 16.17 25.50
C ASP A 218 10.68 15.59 24.25
N ASN A 219 9.90 14.80 23.46
CA ASN A 219 10.35 14.33 22.14
C ASN A 219 10.08 15.32 21.01
N VAL A 220 9.47 16.48 21.28
CA VAL A 220 9.21 17.52 20.28
C VAL A 220 9.96 18.80 20.67
N PHE A 221 10.86 19.26 19.79
CA PHE A 221 11.65 20.47 19.97
C PHE A 221 11.14 21.53 19.01
N VAL A 222 10.61 22.65 19.53
CA VAL A 222 10.07 23.75 18.72
C VAL A 222 10.92 25.00 18.93
N TYR A 223 11.31 25.66 17.84
CA TYR A 223 12.09 26.90 17.83
C TYR A 223 11.45 27.92 16.89
N TYR A 224 11.23 29.14 17.37
CA TYR A 224 10.84 30.28 16.57
C TYR A 224 12.09 30.93 15.97
N PHE A 225 12.13 31.13 14.68
CA PHE A 225 13.34 31.56 13.97
C PHE A 225 13.89 32.87 14.50
N GLU A 226 13.07 33.86 14.84
CA GLU A 226 13.51 35.14 15.35
C GLU A 226 13.83 35.09 16.84
N ARG A 227 12.91 34.51 17.63
CA ARG A 227 13.05 34.50 19.10
C ARG A 227 14.12 33.54 19.58
N ASP A 228 14.20 32.36 19.01
CA ASP A 228 15.01 31.26 19.50
C ASP A 228 16.22 30.96 18.59
N GLU A 229 16.64 31.93 17.77
CA GLU A 229 17.72 31.77 16.77
C GLU A 229 19.01 31.16 17.35
N LYS A 230 19.47 31.69 18.49
CA LYS A 230 20.67 31.20 19.16
C LYS A 230 20.53 29.78 19.69
N GLU A 231 19.35 29.44 20.23
CA GLU A 231 19.02 28.13 20.77
C GLU A 231 18.89 27.11 19.63
N LEU A 232 18.30 27.50 18.50
CA LEU A 232 18.19 26.66 17.29
C LEU A 232 19.59 26.36 16.72
N HIS A 233 20.44 27.35 16.56
CA HIS A 233 21.83 27.11 16.14
C HIS A 233 22.60 26.20 17.10
N ARG A 234 22.36 26.34 18.42
CA ARG A 234 22.98 25.49 19.43
C ARG A 234 22.46 24.07 19.37
N PHE A 235 21.14 23.89 19.14
CA PHE A 235 20.51 22.58 18.95
C PHE A 235 21.09 21.89 17.73
N ILE A 236 21.16 22.56 16.59
CA ILE A 236 21.70 22.01 15.33
C ILE A 236 23.15 21.59 15.52
N ARG A 237 24.02 22.47 16.05
CA ARG A 237 25.44 22.14 16.28
C ARG A 237 25.67 20.96 17.23
N ARG A 238 24.76 20.73 18.18
CA ARG A 238 24.88 19.62 19.14
C ARG A 238 24.37 18.31 18.58
N ASN A 239 23.31 18.34 17.81
CA ASN A 239 22.58 17.17 17.40
C ASN A 239 22.89 16.71 15.97
N PHE A 240 23.36 17.60 15.10
CA PHE A 240 23.67 17.29 13.71
C PHE A 240 25.16 17.02 13.53
N VAL A 241 25.69 16.03 14.22
CA VAL A 241 27.11 15.65 14.23
C VAL A 241 27.25 14.17 13.98
N SER A 242 28.14 13.76 13.07
CA SER A 242 28.42 12.35 12.78
C SER A 242 29.03 11.64 13.98
N GLY A 243 28.51 10.49 14.35
CA GLY A 243 29.14 9.40 15.11
C GLY A 243 29.73 9.68 16.50
N ARG A 244 29.54 10.88 17.10
CA ARG A 244 30.29 11.23 18.32
C ARG A 244 29.74 10.76 19.67
N ASP A 245 28.45 10.44 19.80
CA ASP A 245 27.89 10.03 21.09
C ASP A 245 27.01 8.79 21.00
N LYS A 246 27.19 7.87 21.97
CA LYS A 246 26.34 6.66 22.13
C LYS A 246 24.86 6.98 22.30
N ILE A 247 24.52 8.19 22.73
CA ILE A 247 23.14 8.66 22.98
C ILE A 247 22.42 9.01 21.68
N HIS A 248 23.15 9.28 20.60
CA HIS A 248 22.61 9.68 19.29
C HIS A 248 22.83 8.66 18.17
N ARG A 249 23.20 7.43 18.51
CA ARG A 249 23.31 6.35 17.52
C ARG A 249 21.91 5.97 17.06
N MET A 250 21.79 5.79 15.74
CA MET A 250 20.52 5.36 15.14
C MET A 250 20.12 3.98 15.70
N PRO A 251 18.94 3.87 16.31
CA PRO A 251 18.47 2.58 16.82
C PRO A 251 18.17 1.64 15.65
N ILE A 252 18.48 0.36 15.86
CA ILE A 252 18.22 -0.70 14.88
C ILE A 252 16.96 -1.44 15.28
N SER A 253 16.06 -1.66 14.33
CA SER A 253 14.82 -2.40 14.49
C SER A 253 14.60 -3.36 13.32
N HIS A 254 13.54 -4.14 13.40
CA HIS A 254 13.07 -5.00 12.32
C HIS A 254 12.67 -4.24 11.04
N ASN A 255 12.54 -2.90 11.09
CA ASN A 255 12.15 -2.07 9.95
C ASN A 255 13.33 -1.53 9.14
N ASN A 256 14.46 -1.24 9.79
CA ASN A 256 15.59 -0.59 9.13
C ASN A 256 16.82 -1.51 8.97
N PHE A 257 16.82 -2.74 9.55
CA PHE A 257 17.99 -3.62 9.51
C PHE A 257 18.39 -4.03 8.09
N VAL A 258 17.43 -4.10 7.14
CA VAL A 258 17.70 -4.41 5.72
C VAL A 258 18.41 -3.24 5.03
N ALA A 259 17.96 -2.00 5.28
CA ALA A 259 18.62 -0.81 4.74
C ALA A 259 20.05 -0.65 5.28
N ILE A 260 20.25 -0.97 6.56
CA ILE A 260 21.57 -1.02 7.20
C ILE A 260 22.44 -2.12 6.57
N TYR A 261 21.89 -3.30 6.27
CA TYR A 261 22.57 -4.37 5.57
C TYR A 261 23.10 -3.95 4.19
N ASN A 262 22.29 -3.28 3.40
CA ASN A 262 22.71 -2.82 2.08
C ASN A 262 23.90 -1.87 2.15
N LYS A 263 23.92 -0.97 3.14
CA LYS A 263 25.08 -0.11 3.40
C LYS A 263 26.29 -0.88 3.93
N TRP A 264 26.07 -1.79 4.88
CA TRP A 264 27.12 -2.65 5.40
C TRP A 264 27.81 -3.48 4.28
N ARG A 265 27.00 -3.96 3.33
CA ARG A 265 27.48 -4.69 2.15
C ARG A 265 28.41 -3.84 1.28
N ASN A 266 28.17 -2.54 1.20
CA ASN A 266 29.01 -1.62 0.41
C ASN A 266 30.26 -1.15 1.18
N GLU A 267 30.14 -0.91 2.47
CA GLU A 267 31.20 -0.29 3.27
C GLU A 267 32.09 -1.29 4.02
N VAL A 268 31.50 -2.33 4.62
CA VAL A 268 32.20 -3.29 5.50
C VAL A 268 32.57 -4.58 4.79
N MET A 269 31.61 -5.19 4.06
CA MET A 269 31.81 -6.48 3.39
C MET A 269 33.09 -6.53 2.51
N PRO A 270 33.45 -5.49 1.71
CA PRO A 270 34.66 -5.52 0.88
C PRO A 270 35.96 -5.59 1.68
N THR A 271 35.92 -5.21 2.96
CA THR A 271 37.08 -5.22 3.87
C THR A 271 37.30 -6.56 4.54
N ILE A 272 36.34 -7.46 4.48
CA ILE A 272 36.47 -8.81 5.03
C ILE A 272 37.36 -9.67 4.10
N TYR A 273 38.33 -10.34 4.68
CA TYR A 273 39.25 -11.20 3.93
C TYR A 273 38.67 -12.60 3.72
N VAL A 274 37.68 -12.67 2.78
CA VAL A 274 36.97 -13.92 2.45
C VAL A 274 36.84 -14.03 0.92
N ASN A 275 36.94 -15.26 0.40
CA ASN A 275 36.52 -15.58 -0.94
C ASN A 275 35.02 -15.92 -0.91
N TRP A 276 34.17 -15.00 -1.33
CA TRP A 276 32.72 -15.12 -1.26
C TRP A 276 32.12 -16.26 -2.08
N GLU A 277 32.77 -16.65 -3.20
CA GLU A 277 32.35 -17.80 -4.00
C GLU A 277 32.59 -19.14 -3.24
N VAL A 278 33.73 -19.23 -2.55
CA VAL A 278 34.06 -20.40 -1.72
C VAL A 278 33.18 -20.43 -0.46
N ALA A 279 32.96 -19.28 0.19
CA ALA A 279 32.07 -19.16 1.33
C ALA A 279 30.65 -19.62 0.98
N LYS A 280 30.09 -19.13 -0.15
CA LYS A 280 28.75 -19.53 -0.65
C LYS A 280 28.66 -21.03 -0.94
N LYS A 281 29.67 -21.63 -1.54
CA LYS A 281 29.72 -23.09 -1.77
C LYS A 281 29.70 -23.89 -0.47
N ASN A 282 30.25 -23.31 0.61
CA ASN A 282 30.27 -23.90 1.95
C ASN A 282 29.07 -23.47 2.82
N GLY A 283 28.07 -22.76 2.25
CA GLY A 283 26.83 -22.35 2.90
C GLY A 283 26.94 -21.12 3.82
N LEU A 284 28.05 -20.38 3.75
CA LEU A 284 28.22 -19.11 4.46
C LEU A 284 27.92 -17.96 3.52
N LEU A 285 26.97 -17.12 3.92
CA LEU A 285 26.54 -15.96 3.16
C LEU A 285 27.08 -14.68 3.78
N GLU A 286 27.17 -13.60 3.00
CA GLU A 286 27.47 -12.26 3.51
C GLU A 286 26.52 -11.83 4.63
N THR A 287 25.28 -12.31 4.58
CA THR A 287 24.25 -12.06 5.60
C THR A 287 24.62 -12.62 6.97
N ASP A 288 25.37 -13.72 7.05
CA ASP A 288 25.82 -14.33 8.30
C ASP A 288 26.80 -13.45 9.04
N PHE A 289 27.71 -12.81 8.30
CA PHE A 289 28.65 -11.84 8.82
C PHE A 289 27.94 -10.58 9.31
N TYR A 290 26.97 -10.11 8.56
CA TYR A 290 26.16 -8.96 8.96
C TYR A 290 25.34 -9.25 10.23
N LEU A 291 24.70 -10.39 10.34
CA LEU A 291 23.95 -10.78 11.54
C LEU A 291 24.86 -10.92 12.76
N ALA A 292 26.07 -11.47 12.58
CA ALA A 292 27.08 -11.52 13.63
C ALA A 292 27.46 -10.11 14.14
N ASP A 293 27.60 -9.16 13.22
CA ASP A 293 27.88 -7.77 13.57
C ASP A 293 26.68 -7.08 14.23
N LEU A 294 25.49 -7.32 13.71
CA LEU A 294 24.25 -6.69 14.17
C LEU A 294 23.94 -7.03 15.62
N ILE A 295 24.09 -8.32 15.96
CA ILE A 295 23.87 -8.83 17.32
C ILE A 295 25.16 -8.76 18.17
N ALA A 296 26.00 -7.78 17.93
CA ALA A 296 27.26 -7.63 18.65
C ALA A 296 27.28 -6.35 19.52
N GLN A 297 28.02 -6.42 20.61
CA GLN A 297 28.36 -5.29 21.45
C GLN A 297 29.87 -5.26 21.67
N ASP A 298 30.47 -4.08 21.59
CA ASP A 298 31.91 -3.88 21.77
C ASP A 298 32.79 -4.85 20.92
N ASN A 299 32.32 -5.15 19.67
CA ASN A 299 32.95 -6.03 18.71
C ASN A 299 33.00 -7.53 19.12
N GLU A 300 32.02 -7.96 19.90
CA GLU A 300 31.76 -9.37 20.18
C GLU A 300 30.31 -9.71 19.98
N THR A 301 30.02 -10.80 19.29
CA THR A 301 28.64 -11.29 19.07
C THR A 301 28.09 -11.84 20.39
N LEU A 302 26.85 -11.41 20.71
CA LEU A 302 26.17 -11.76 21.97
C LEU A 302 25.22 -12.95 21.82
N MET A 303 24.94 -13.40 20.62
CA MET A 303 24.01 -14.50 20.34
C MET A 303 24.79 -15.70 19.85
N ASP A 304 24.74 -16.80 20.59
CA ASP A 304 25.25 -18.10 20.16
C ASP A 304 24.31 -18.72 19.10
N GLY A 305 24.85 -19.67 18.33
CA GLY A 305 24.05 -20.37 17.31
C GLY A 305 24.06 -19.72 15.94
N LEU A 306 24.78 -18.62 15.74
CA LEU A 306 25.08 -18.06 14.42
C LEU A 306 26.29 -18.79 13.79
N HIS A 307 26.28 -18.89 12.44
CA HIS A 307 27.37 -19.55 11.70
C HIS A 307 28.69 -18.76 11.72
N VAL A 308 28.56 -17.46 11.92
CA VAL A 308 29.65 -16.50 12.03
C VAL A 308 29.52 -15.79 13.34
N LEU A 309 30.58 -15.70 14.10
CA LEU A 309 30.65 -14.93 15.33
C LEU A 309 31.72 -13.85 15.19
N LEU A 310 31.39 -12.61 15.47
CA LEU A 310 32.36 -11.54 15.57
C LEU A 310 33.13 -11.67 16.89
N ARG A 311 34.45 -11.70 16.80
CA ARG A 311 35.38 -11.56 17.92
C ARG A 311 36.08 -10.20 17.84
N LYS A 312 36.77 -9.83 18.89
CA LYS A 312 37.40 -8.47 19.02
C LYS A 312 38.16 -7.98 17.78
N THR A 313 38.72 -8.88 16.98
CA THR A 313 39.61 -8.56 15.86
C THR A 313 39.30 -9.31 14.57
N HIS A 314 38.46 -10.33 14.60
CA HIS A 314 38.19 -11.22 13.47
C HIS A 314 36.82 -11.87 13.58
N TYR A 315 36.35 -12.49 12.51
CA TYR A 315 35.21 -13.39 12.57
C TYR A 315 35.65 -14.81 12.80
N GLU A 316 34.98 -15.52 13.70
CA GLU A 316 35.11 -16.95 13.92
C GLU A 316 33.96 -17.68 13.21
N LEU A 317 34.27 -18.69 12.42
CA LEU A 317 33.32 -19.50 11.66
C LEU A 317 33.04 -20.82 12.38
N ASP A 318 31.83 -21.33 12.27
CA ASP A 318 31.43 -22.64 12.81
C ASP A 318 32.10 -23.81 12.04
N ARG A 319 32.60 -23.56 10.83
CA ARG A 319 33.26 -24.54 9.93
C ARG A 319 34.48 -23.95 9.23
N THR A 320 35.34 -24.84 8.70
CA THR A 320 36.49 -24.45 7.87
C THR A 320 36.02 -24.17 6.43
N LEU A 321 36.60 -23.17 5.77
CA LEU A 321 36.34 -22.85 4.37
C LEU A 321 37.27 -23.70 3.50
N GLY A 322 36.70 -24.69 2.78
CA GLY A 322 37.17 -25.32 1.56
C GLY A 322 38.46 -26.16 1.54
N ASP A 323 38.51 -27.07 0.55
CA ASP A 323 39.63 -27.97 0.25
C ASP A 323 40.78 -27.30 -0.55
N ASP A 324 40.69 -25.99 -0.85
CA ASP A 324 41.61 -25.30 -1.78
C ASP A 324 42.93 -24.86 -1.12
N GLY A 325 43.28 -25.37 0.06
CA GLY A 325 44.61 -25.16 0.71
C GLY A 325 44.88 -23.72 1.20
N LEU A 326 44.05 -22.75 0.86
CA LEU A 326 44.22 -21.34 1.19
C LEU A 326 43.46 -20.88 2.45
N PHE A 327 42.46 -21.63 2.94
CA PHE A 327 41.65 -21.32 4.09
C PHE A 327 41.36 -22.53 4.99
N SER A 328 42.38 -23.02 5.63
CA SER A 328 42.27 -24.06 6.71
C SER A 328 41.86 -23.45 8.06
N SER A 329 41.61 -22.13 8.13
CA SER A 329 41.33 -21.43 9.37
C SER A 329 39.85 -21.16 9.53
N LYS A 330 39.32 -21.37 10.74
CA LYS A 330 38.01 -20.91 11.16
C LYS A 330 37.96 -19.40 11.40
N ALA A 331 39.08 -18.70 11.37
CA ALA A 331 39.20 -17.28 11.63
C ALA A 331 39.31 -16.48 10.32
N VAL A 332 38.41 -15.49 10.12
CA VAL A 332 38.41 -14.56 8.97
C VAL A 332 38.81 -13.19 9.44
N GLN A 333 39.88 -12.62 8.88
CA GLN A 333 40.44 -11.33 9.23
C GLN A 333 39.84 -10.19 8.40
N PHE A 334 40.03 -8.96 8.87
CA PHE A 334 39.72 -7.73 8.11
C PHE A 334 40.99 -7.26 7.38
N LYS A 335 40.83 -6.86 6.11
CA LYS A 335 41.92 -6.33 5.26
C LYS A 335 42.45 -4.98 5.77
N ASP A 336 41.62 -4.19 6.45
CA ASP A 336 41.86 -2.84 6.93
C ASP A 336 42.02 -2.74 8.45
N GLY A 337 42.18 -3.86 9.13
CA GLY A 337 42.27 -3.91 10.61
C GLY A 337 40.99 -3.43 11.32
N MET A 338 39.81 -3.65 10.74
CA MET A 338 38.50 -3.23 11.24
C MET A 338 38.26 -1.72 11.19
N LYS A 339 38.94 -0.95 10.37
CA LYS A 339 38.75 0.50 10.30
C LYS A 339 37.36 0.85 9.80
N ALA A 340 36.97 0.34 8.64
CA ALA A 340 35.65 0.57 8.06
C ALA A 340 34.54 -0.01 8.96
N HIS A 341 34.73 -1.21 9.52
CA HIS A 341 33.81 -1.82 10.46
C HIS A 341 33.53 -0.91 11.67
N LYS A 342 34.56 -0.38 12.31
CA LYS A 342 34.41 0.51 13.46
C LYS A 342 33.75 1.84 13.08
N GLN A 343 34.09 2.42 11.92
CA GLN A 343 33.46 3.65 11.42
C GLN A 343 31.99 3.43 11.13
N PHE A 344 31.64 2.31 10.48
CA PHE A 344 30.26 1.96 10.18
C PHE A 344 29.42 1.83 11.45
N TRP A 345 29.84 0.96 12.38
CA TRP A 345 29.08 0.69 13.59
C TRP A 345 29.13 1.78 14.66
N ALA A 346 29.95 2.83 14.45
CA ALA A 346 29.88 4.03 15.28
C ALA A 346 28.57 4.81 15.06
N ARG A 347 27.90 4.65 13.91
CA ARG A 347 26.66 5.32 13.52
C ARG A 347 25.40 4.69 14.07
N TYR A 348 25.44 3.39 14.40
CA TYR A 348 24.26 2.61 14.77
C TYR A 348 24.32 2.10 16.21
N ALA A 349 23.15 2.10 16.88
CA ALA A 349 22.99 1.54 18.21
C ALA A 349 22.78 0.02 18.10
N ARG A 350 23.85 -0.75 18.33
CA ARG A 350 23.77 -2.21 18.37
C ARG A 350 24.12 -2.76 19.75
N PRO A 351 23.61 -3.92 20.15
CA PRO A 351 22.63 -4.73 19.43
C PRO A 351 21.25 -4.04 19.43
N PRO A 352 20.36 -4.43 18.52
CA PRO A 352 18.96 -4.03 18.59
C PRO A 352 18.32 -4.53 19.89
N LYS A 353 17.11 -4.06 20.23
CA LYS A 353 16.38 -4.56 21.42
C LYS A 353 16.25 -6.10 21.35
N LYS A 354 16.41 -6.79 22.48
CA LYS A 354 16.39 -8.28 22.52
C LYS A 354 15.11 -8.89 21.95
N GLU A 355 13.99 -8.20 22.09
CA GLU A 355 12.69 -8.61 21.52
C GLU A 355 12.69 -8.73 19.99
N TYR A 356 13.63 -8.06 19.30
CA TYR A 356 13.77 -8.11 17.85
C TYR A 356 14.78 -9.16 17.36
N TRP A 357 15.62 -9.73 18.22
CA TRP A 357 16.71 -10.61 17.79
C TRP A 357 16.20 -11.81 17.00
N ASN A 358 15.26 -12.56 17.56
CA ASN A 358 14.71 -13.74 16.88
C ASN A 358 14.01 -13.32 15.56
N LYS A 359 13.23 -12.24 15.60
CA LYS A 359 12.55 -11.70 14.41
C LYS A 359 13.53 -11.28 13.31
N ILE A 360 14.69 -10.73 13.66
CA ILE A 360 15.72 -10.31 12.70
C ILE A 360 16.43 -11.55 12.13
N VAL A 361 16.77 -12.52 12.98
CA VAL A 361 17.44 -13.76 12.55
C VAL A 361 16.51 -14.60 11.68
N ASP A 362 15.25 -14.73 12.05
CA ASP A 362 14.23 -15.43 11.27
C ASP A 362 13.99 -14.76 9.89
N ARG A 363 14.24 -13.46 9.78
CA ARG A 363 14.13 -12.69 8.54
C ARG A 363 15.42 -12.62 7.71
N ARG A 364 16.35 -13.53 7.92
CA ARG A 364 17.59 -13.66 7.13
C ARG A 364 17.32 -13.65 5.62
N ASP A 365 16.19 -14.22 5.20
CA ASP A 365 15.78 -14.27 3.79
C ASP A 365 15.46 -12.89 3.18
N LEU A 366 15.10 -11.90 4.01
CA LEU A 366 14.92 -10.52 3.56
C LEU A 366 16.21 -9.86 3.08
N LEU A 367 17.34 -10.38 3.51
CA LEU A 367 18.66 -9.88 3.13
C LEU A 367 19.10 -10.43 1.75
N VAL A 368 18.36 -11.38 1.16
CA VAL A 368 18.57 -11.79 -0.23
C VAL A 368 18.08 -10.69 -1.15
N PRO A 369 18.84 -10.27 -2.19
CA PRO A 369 18.42 -9.20 -3.10
C PRO A 369 17.01 -9.41 -3.66
N GLN A 370 16.22 -8.35 -3.67
CA GLN A 370 14.80 -8.38 -4.03
C GLN A 370 14.58 -8.93 -5.45
N ASP A 371 15.43 -8.57 -6.40
CA ASP A 371 15.37 -9.05 -7.79
C ASP A 371 15.59 -10.58 -7.90
N VAL A 372 16.36 -11.18 -6.99
CA VAL A 372 16.57 -12.63 -6.93
C VAL A 372 15.32 -13.31 -6.37
N ARG A 373 14.70 -12.74 -5.33
CA ARG A 373 13.46 -13.25 -4.73
C ARG A 373 12.28 -13.14 -5.68
N GLU A 374 12.10 -11.98 -6.31
CA GLU A 374 11.06 -11.75 -7.32
C GLU A 374 11.20 -12.73 -8.51
N ARG A 375 12.42 -13.02 -8.94
CA ARG A 375 12.66 -14.00 -10.02
C ARG A 375 12.27 -15.42 -9.63
N LYS A 376 12.46 -15.78 -8.36
CA LYS A 376 12.09 -17.12 -7.84
C LYS A 376 10.61 -17.19 -7.45
N GLY A 377 9.93 -16.06 -7.25
CA GLY A 377 8.56 -16.01 -6.72
C GLY A 377 8.48 -16.48 -5.27
N SER A 378 9.59 -16.47 -4.55
CA SER A 378 9.68 -16.96 -3.17
C SER A 378 9.27 -15.86 -2.20
N PHE A 379 8.24 -16.11 -1.40
CA PHE A 379 7.73 -15.21 -0.37
C PHE A 379 7.78 -15.90 0.99
N TYR A 380 8.23 -15.16 2.00
CA TYR A 380 8.27 -15.65 3.37
C TYR A 380 6.86 -15.69 3.96
N THR A 381 6.48 -16.80 4.59
CA THR A 381 5.24 -16.91 5.35
C THR A 381 5.47 -16.35 6.76
N PRO A 382 4.77 -15.29 7.18
CA PRO A 382 4.88 -14.76 8.54
C PRO A 382 4.45 -15.76 9.60
N SER A 383 5.11 -15.76 10.76
CA SER A 383 4.83 -16.70 11.86
C SER A 383 3.37 -16.70 12.31
N ILE A 384 2.73 -15.54 12.29
CA ILE A 384 1.31 -15.42 12.63
C ILE A 384 0.41 -16.27 11.70
N TRP A 385 0.74 -16.34 10.40
CA TRP A 385 0.00 -17.16 9.44
C TRP A 385 0.40 -18.62 9.47
N VAL A 386 1.64 -18.92 9.87
CA VAL A 386 2.08 -20.30 10.16
C VAL A 386 1.29 -20.85 11.34
N GLU A 387 1.25 -20.14 12.46
CA GLU A 387 0.49 -20.53 13.65
C GLU A 387 -1.00 -20.72 13.30
N LYS A 388 -1.59 -19.73 12.60
CA LYS A 388 -3.00 -19.77 12.23
C LYS A 388 -3.32 -20.94 11.29
N SER A 389 -2.49 -21.22 10.29
CA SER A 389 -2.70 -22.34 9.38
C SER A 389 -2.58 -23.70 10.07
N GLN A 390 -1.74 -23.81 11.10
CA GLN A 390 -1.64 -25.03 11.92
C GLN A 390 -2.86 -25.21 12.84
N GLU A 391 -3.46 -24.12 13.34
CA GLU A 391 -4.76 -24.19 14.04
C GLU A 391 -5.84 -24.74 13.12
N TYR A 392 -5.96 -24.23 11.89
CA TYR A 392 -6.96 -24.72 10.91
C TYR A 392 -6.72 -26.16 10.47
N LEU A 393 -5.46 -26.60 10.43
CA LEU A 393 -5.15 -28.03 10.23
C LEU A 393 -5.62 -28.88 11.41
N ALA A 394 -5.44 -28.41 12.64
CA ALA A 394 -5.94 -29.10 13.83
C ALA A 394 -7.47 -29.15 13.85
N ASP A 395 -8.14 -28.05 13.49
CA ASP A 395 -9.62 -28.02 13.40
C ASP A 395 -10.16 -28.99 12.33
N THR A 396 -9.44 -29.12 11.21
CA THR A 396 -9.88 -29.95 10.07
C THR A 396 -9.52 -31.41 10.24
N LEU A 397 -8.34 -31.75 10.76
CA LEU A 397 -7.79 -33.10 10.83
C LEU A 397 -7.83 -33.70 12.24
N GLY A 398 -8.14 -32.90 13.26
CA GLY A 398 -8.18 -33.27 14.67
C GLY A 398 -6.94 -32.80 15.44
N GLU A 399 -7.10 -32.59 16.75
CA GLU A 399 -6.08 -32.08 17.66
C GLU A 399 -4.74 -32.83 17.59
N ASN A 400 -4.78 -34.15 17.35
CA ASN A 400 -3.58 -35.01 17.31
C ASN A 400 -3.01 -35.16 15.88
N TRP A 401 -3.38 -34.30 14.93
CA TRP A 401 -3.00 -34.45 13.52
C TRP A 401 -1.49 -34.58 13.30
N GLN A 402 -0.68 -33.90 14.08
CA GLN A 402 0.79 -33.96 13.95
C GLN A 402 1.39 -35.35 14.29
N ASP A 403 0.70 -36.12 15.13
CA ASP A 403 1.10 -37.50 15.48
C ASP A 403 0.49 -38.55 14.55
N GLU A 404 -0.64 -38.22 13.93
CA GLU A 404 -1.36 -39.14 13.04
C GLU A 404 -0.98 -39.01 11.58
N TYR A 405 -0.66 -37.78 11.11
CA TYR A 405 -0.40 -37.50 9.71
C TYR A 405 1.10 -37.35 9.42
N TYR A 406 1.47 -37.63 8.17
CA TYR A 406 2.76 -37.29 7.57
C TYR A 406 2.66 -35.89 6.98
N ILE A 407 3.73 -35.12 6.98
CA ILE A 407 3.75 -33.75 6.48
C ILE A 407 4.90 -33.61 5.48
N TRP A 408 4.60 -33.10 4.29
CA TRP A 408 5.61 -32.77 3.32
C TRP A 408 5.42 -31.33 2.81
N ASP A 409 6.43 -30.50 3.05
CA ASP A 409 6.54 -29.20 2.37
C ASP A 409 7.46 -29.36 1.15
N CYS A 410 6.89 -29.43 -0.04
CA CYS A 410 7.60 -29.64 -1.29
C CYS A 410 8.20 -28.37 -1.92
N CYS A 411 8.04 -27.22 -1.27
CA CYS A 411 8.62 -25.93 -1.64
C CYS A 411 9.06 -25.12 -0.40
N ALA A 412 9.67 -25.82 0.56
CA ALA A 412 9.90 -25.36 1.92
C ALA A 412 10.78 -24.09 2.04
N GLY A 413 11.54 -23.73 0.98
CA GLY A 413 12.52 -22.66 1.10
C GLY A 413 13.46 -22.91 2.28
N THR A 414 13.44 -22.03 3.28
CA THR A 414 14.23 -22.20 4.50
C THR A 414 13.50 -22.91 5.65
N GLY A 415 12.30 -23.47 5.39
CA GLY A 415 11.54 -24.27 6.36
C GLY A 415 10.69 -23.46 7.32
N ASN A 416 10.28 -22.25 6.97
CA ASN A 416 9.52 -21.37 7.87
C ASN A 416 8.12 -21.88 8.17
N LEU A 417 7.47 -22.51 7.18
CA LEU A 417 6.12 -23.03 7.34
C LEU A 417 6.07 -24.22 8.33
N LEU A 418 7.21 -24.89 8.51
CA LEU A 418 7.34 -26.06 9.40
C LEU A 418 7.67 -25.69 10.85
N VAL A 419 7.82 -24.41 11.16
CA VAL A 419 8.08 -23.94 12.54
C VAL A 419 6.88 -24.25 13.44
N GLY A 420 7.14 -24.76 14.62
CA GLY A 420 6.09 -25.13 15.59
C GLY A 420 5.60 -26.57 15.48
N LEU A 421 5.92 -27.29 14.40
CA LEU A 421 5.57 -28.70 14.28
C LEU A 421 6.39 -29.57 15.24
N THR A 422 5.77 -30.58 15.84
CA THR A 422 6.32 -31.33 16.97
C THR A 422 6.90 -32.69 16.61
N ASN A 423 6.42 -33.36 15.56
CA ASN A 423 6.80 -34.73 15.24
C ASN A 423 7.77 -34.80 14.03
N LYS A 424 9.07 -34.57 14.27
CA LYS A 424 10.11 -34.57 13.23
C LYS A 424 10.21 -35.87 12.40
N TYR A 425 9.76 -37.00 12.95
CA TYR A 425 9.82 -38.28 12.24
C TYR A 425 8.81 -38.42 11.13
N ARG A 426 7.82 -37.50 11.11
CA ARG A 426 6.72 -37.48 10.11
C ARG A 426 6.77 -36.25 9.21
N ILE A 427 7.86 -35.45 9.25
CA ILE A 427 8.01 -34.22 8.49
C ILE A 427 9.11 -34.34 7.44
N TRP A 428 8.81 -34.04 6.18
CA TRP A 428 9.78 -33.89 5.09
C TRP A 428 9.73 -32.47 4.58
N ALA A 429 10.89 -31.97 4.16
CA ALA A 429 11.06 -30.65 3.57
C ALA A 429 11.94 -30.74 2.33
N SER A 430 11.45 -30.25 1.20
CA SER A 430 12.25 -30.17 -0.01
C SER A 430 12.18 -28.78 -0.64
N THR A 431 13.24 -28.39 -1.29
CA THR A 431 13.34 -27.08 -1.94
C THR A 431 14.20 -27.17 -3.21
N LEU A 432 13.97 -26.26 -4.14
CA LEU A 432 14.73 -26.17 -5.39
C LEU A 432 16.19 -25.79 -5.15
N ASP A 433 16.47 -24.93 -4.14
CA ASP A 433 17.79 -24.34 -3.93
C ASP A 433 18.60 -25.13 -2.88
N LYS A 434 19.77 -25.60 -3.29
CA LYS A 434 20.70 -26.29 -2.39
C LYS A 434 21.18 -25.40 -1.22
N ALA A 435 21.15 -24.07 -1.40
CA ALA A 435 21.47 -23.16 -0.31
C ALA A 435 20.41 -23.20 0.79
N ASP A 436 19.12 -23.28 0.41
CA ASP A 436 18.01 -23.37 1.37
C ASP A 436 18.04 -24.70 2.15
N VAL A 437 18.43 -25.82 1.50
CA VAL A 437 18.65 -27.11 2.18
C VAL A 437 19.70 -26.97 3.28
N LYS A 438 20.82 -26.30 2.98
CA LYS A 438 21.85 -26.03 3.98
C LYS A 438 21.36 -25.21 5.16
N VAL A 439 20.56 -24.17 4.88
CA VAL A 439 19.93 -23.35 5.93
C VAL A 439 19.04 -24.20 6.83
N MET A 440 18.22 -25.09 6.25
CA MET A 440 17.39 -26.00 7.05
C MET A 440 18.22 -26.96 7.89
N HIS A 441 19.30 -27.54 7.37
CA HIS A 441 20.22 -28.39 8.15
C HIS A 441 20.85 -27.60 9.32
N GLU A 442 21.20 -26.34 9.09
CA GLU A 442 21.71 -25.45 10.11
C GLU A 442 20.68 -25.14 11.19
N ARG A 443 19.42 -24.92 10.79
CA ARG A 443 18.30 -24.78 11.75
C ARG A 443 18.13 -26.04 12.59
N ILE A 444 18.31 -27.24 12.00
CA ILE A 444 18.27 -28.53 12.73
C ILE A 444 19.36 -28.57 13.79
N HIS A 445 20.61 -28.21 13.45
CA HIS A 445 21.70 -28.11 14.40
C HIS A 445 21.43 -27.12 15.54
N ASN A 446 20.63 -26.09 15.27
CA ASN A 446 20.22 -25.09 16.25
C ASN A 446 18.89 -25.41 16.95
N GLY A 447 18.43 -26.68 16.84
CA GLY A 447 17.27 -27.16 17.60
C GLY A 447 15.93 -27.13 16.85
N ALA A 448 15.90 -26.84 15.52
CA ALA A 448 14.70 -27.02 14.74
C ALA A 448 14.24 -28.49 14.72
N ASN A 449 12.95 -28.70 14.84
CA ASN A 449 12.37 -30.05 14.98
C ASN A 449 12.16 -30.73 13.63
N LEU A 450 13.24 -30.94 12.91
CA LEU A 450 13.31 -31.66 11.63
C LEU A 450 14.42 -32.73 11.68
N LEU A 451 14.36 -33.74 10.81
CA LEU A 451 15.43 -34.69 10.61
C LEU A 451 16.29 -34.28 9.40
N GLU A 452 17.60 -34.35 9.51
CA GLU A 452 18.52 -34.08 8.39
C GLU A 452 18.25 -34.97 7.18
N SER A 453 17.95 -36.26 7.40
CA SER A 453 17.63 -37.21 6.34
C SER A 453 16.30 -36.93 5.63
N HIS A 454 15.46 -36.05 6.21
CA HIS A 454 14.16 -35.66 5.65
C HIS A 454 14.19 -34.27 4.96
N VAL A 455 15.36 -33.62 4.95
CA VAL A 455 15.58 -32.33 4.29
C VAL A 455 16.48 -32.52 3.07
N PHE A 456 16.00 -32.22 1.88
CA PHE A 456 16.71 -32.53 0.64
C PHE A 456 16.40 -31.53 -0.49
N GLN A 457 17.29 -31.47 -1.48
CA GLN A 457 17.04 -30.72 -2.71
C GLN A 457 16.14 -31.51 -3.65
N PHE A 458 15.12 -30.87 -4.19
CA PHE A 458 14.20 -31.49 -5.16
C PHE A 458 13.49 -30.39 -5.99
N ASP A 459 13.55 -30.54 -7.33
CA ASP A 459 12.77 -29.70 -8.22
C ASP A 459 11.37 -30.32 -8.42
N PHE A 460 10.44 -29.89 -7.58
CA PHE A 460 9.08 -30.45 -7.55
C PHE A 460 8.35 -30.34 -8.90
N LEU A 461 8.72 -29.44 -9.82
CA LEU A 461 8.06 -29.30 -11.11
C LEU A 461 8.71 -30.10 -12.24
N ASN A 462 9.94 -30.61 -12.04
CA ASN A 462 10.70 -31.30 -13.08
C ASN A 462 11.22 -32.69 -12.70
N ASP A 463 11.59 -32.92 -11.41
CA ASP A 463 12.23 -34.17 -10.99
C ASP A 463 11.22 -35.31 -10.83
N ASP A 464 11.67 -36.55 -11.10
CA ASP A 464 10.86 -37.73 -10.88
C ASP A 464 10.81 -38.15 -9.41
N PHE A 465 9.65 -38.65 -8.92
CA PHE A 465 9.47 -39.05 -7.53
C PHE A 465 10.36 -40.24 -7.09
N SER A 466 10.96 -40.99 -8.03
CA SER A 466 11.96 -41.97 -7.69
C SER A 466 13.26 -41.37 -7.07
N GLN A 467 13.48 -40.08 -7.19
CA GLN A 467 14.59 -39.34 -6.56
C GLN A 467 14.31 -38.91 -5.12
N LEU A 468 13.10 -39.07 -4.64
CA LEU A 468 12.73 -38.76 -3.25
C LEU A 468 13.41 -39.74 -2.28
N PRO A 469 13.62 -39.35 -1.01
CA PRO A 469 14.07 -40.30 0.03
C PRO A 469 13.10 -41.47 0.12
N GLN A 470 13.65 -42.68 0.31
CA GLN A 470 12.85 -43.93 0.35
C GLN A 470 11.73 -43.82 1.39
N SER A 471 11.99 -43.22 2.55
CA SER A 471 11.01 -43.03 3.61
C SER A 471 9.77 -42.23 3.15
N LEU A 472 9.94 -41.25 2.26
CA LEU A 472 8.84 -40.50 1.68
C LEU A 472 8.18 -41.27 0.53
N GLN A 473 8.93 -41.96 -0.31
CA GLN A 473 8.38 -42.84 -1.33
C GLN A 473 7.49 -43.93 -0.72
N ASP A 474 7.85 -44.49 0.43
CA ASP A 474 7.04 -45.47 1.17
C ASP A 474 5.70 -44.90 1.67
N VAL A 475 5.64 -43.58 1.93
CA VAL A 475 4.40 -42.92 2.29
C VAL A 475 3.54 -42.63 1.04
N ILE A 476 4.14 -42.14 -0.03
CA ILE A 476 3.44 -41.79 -1.26
C ILE A 476 2.88 -43.03 -1.96
N ASN A 477 3.62 -44.15 -1.96
CA ASN A 477 3.22 -45.37 -2.67
C ASN A 477 2.26 -46.25 -1.89
N ASP A 478 2.12 -46.06 -0.58
CA ASP A 478 1.15 -46.76 0.27
C ASP A 478 -0.14 -45.94 0.38
N GLU A 479 -1.24 -46.47 -0.10
CA GLU A 479 -2.55 -45.75 -0.14
C GLU A 479 -3.01 -45.31 1.24
N GLU A 480 -2.89 -46.15 2.27
CA GLU A 480 -3.36 -45.83 3.62
C GLU A 480 -2.50 -44.78 4.29
N LYS A 481 -1.16 -44.78 4.05
CA LYS A 481 -0.27 -43.73 4.53
C LYS A 481 -0.49 -42.43 3.75
N ARG A 482 -0.73 -42.51 2.45
CA ARG A 482 -0.99 -41.34 1.60
C ARG A 482 -2.28 -40.61 1.99
N LYS A 483 -3.33 -41.33 2.41
CA LYS A 483 -4.55 -40.73 3.01
C LYS A 483 -4.24 -39.94 4.29
N LYS A 484 -3.13 -40.25 4.95
CA LYS A 484 -2.63 -39.56 6.12
C LYS A 484 -1.45 -38.62 5.76
N LEU A 485 -1.26 -38.25 4.49
CA LEU A 485 -0.24 -37.30 4.06
C LEU A 485 -0.86 -35.92 3.88
N VAL A 486 -0.26 -34.93 4.54
CA VAL A 486 -0.56 -33.50 4.35
C VAL A 486 0.58 -32.88 3.52
N ILE A 487 0.24 -32.43 2.33
CA ILE A 487 1.12 -31.55 1.55
C ILE A 487 0.87 -30.13 2.03
N TYR A 488 1.79 -29.57 2.83
CA TYR A 488 1.62 -28.29 3.50
C TYR A 488 2.60 -27.29 2.93
N ILE A 489 2.13 -26.34 2.10
CA ILE A 489 2.97 -25.52 1.23
C ILE A 489 2.54 -24.05 1.14
N ASN A 490 3.52 -23.19 0.87
CA ASN A 490 3.32 -21.84 0.35
C ASN A 490 4.05 -21.74 -1.01
N PRO A 491 3.42 -22.17 -2.13
CA PRO A 491 4.09 -22.26 -3.42
C PRO A 491 4.36 -20.88 -4.03
N PRO A 492 5.32 -20.76 -4.97
CA PRO A 492 5.68 -19.49 -5.58
C PRO A 492 4.55 -18.91 -6.45
N TYR A 493 4.17 -17.61 -6.23
CA TYR A 493 3.07 -16.92 -6.94
C TYR A 493 3.48 -16.28 -8.27
N LYS A 494 4.41 -16.83 -8.99
CA LYS A 494 4.89 -16.22 -10.22
C LYS A 494 4.06 -16.64 -11.44
N GLU A 495 3.65 -15.63 -12.22
CA GLU A 495 3.02 -15.82 -13.54
C GLU A 495 4.06 -15.73 -14.66
N ALA A 496 3.96 -16.60 -15.66
CA ALA A 496 4.74 -16.51 -16.91
C ALA A 496 4.25 -15.33 -17.76
N GLY A 497 4.75 -14.15 -17.48
CA GLY A 497 4.39 -12.93 -18.18
C GLY A 497 5.60 -12.22 -18.81
N ASN A 498 5.33 -11.33 -19.78
CA ASN A 498 6.35 -10.46 -20.39
C ASN A 498 6.71 -9.24 -19.52
N ARG A 499 6.19 -9.15 -18.28
CA ARG A 499 6.46 -8.03 -17.40
C ARG A 499 7.86 -8.15 -16.78
N LYS A 500 8.56 -7.03 -16.74
CA LYS A 500 9.76 -6.87 -15.93
C LYS A 500 9.38 -6.99 -14.44
N THR A 501 10.36 -7.26 -13.57
CA THR A 501 10.17 -7.22 -12.11
C THR A 501 9.52 -5.89 -11.66
N VAL A 502 8.90 -5.87 -10.49
CA VAL A 502 8.25 -4.66 -9.93
C VAL A 502 9.24 -3.49 -9.85
N THR A 503 10.50 -3.78 -9.56
CA THR A 503 11.61 -2.81 -9.53
C THR A 503 12.01 -2.29 -10.92
N GLY A 504 11.47 -2.86 -12.02
CA GLY A 504 11.83 -2.50 -13.40
C GLY A 504 13.20 -2.97 -13.86
N HIS A 505 13.98 -3.64 -12.99
CA HIS A 505 15.30 -4.20 -13.27
C HIS A 505 15.23 -5.73 -13.43
N GLY A 506 16.02 -6.28 -14.34
CA GLY A 506 16.14 -7.72 -14.59
C GLY A 506 15.52 -8.20 -15.91
N THR A 507 15.79 -9.46 -16.24
CA THR A 507 15.24 -10.12 -17.43
C THR A 507 13.76 -10.46 -17.21
N PRO A 508 12.89 -10.29 -18.22
CA PRO A 508 11.50 -10.73 -18.15
C PRO A 508 11.41 -12.21 -17.76
N ALA A 509 10.41 -12.56 -16.98
CA ALA A 509 10.14 -13.94 -16.58
C ALA A 509 9.58 -14.83 -17.71
N THR A 510 9.66 -14.33 -18.94
CA THR A 510 9.22 -15.02 -20.16
C THR A 510 9.87 -16.40 -20.24
N GLY A 511 9.04 -17.43 -20.25
CA GLY A 511 9.49 -18.80 -20.43
C GLY A 511 9.77 -19.62 -19.15
N VAL A 512 9.93 -19.00 -17.97
CA VAL A 512 10.26 -19.77 -16.77
C VAL A 512 9.16 -20.76 -16.40
N ALA A 513 7.90 -20.34 -16.31
CA ALA A 513 6.80 -21.23 -15.93
C ALA A 513 6.42 -22.23 -17.06
N VAL A 514 6.64 -21.89 -18.33
CA VAL A 514 6.27 -22.74 -19.46
C VAL A 514 7.34 -23.78 -19.82
N ALA A 515 8.51 -23.72 -19.20
CA ALA A 515 9.62 -24.66 -19.43
C ALA A 515 9.45 -25.97 -18.65
N HIS A 516 8.71 -25.96 -17.54
CA HIS A 516 8.57 -27.10 -16.64
C HIS A 516 7.88 -28.31 -17.26
N HIS A 517 8.27 -29.49 -16.81
CA HIS A 517 7.66 -30.77 -17.23
C HIS A 517 6.17 -30.77 -16.88
N THR A 518 5.82 -30.36 -15.65
CA THR A 518 4.44 -30.26 -15.18
C THR A 518 3.56 -29.34 -16.04
N TYR A 519 4.11 -28.18 -16.47
CA TYR A 519 3.39 -27.31 -17.40
C TYR A 519 3.00 -28.05 -18.70
N LYS A 520 3.97 -28.70 -19.33
CA LYS A 520 3.77 -29.41 -20.61
C LYS A 520 2.77 -30.56 -20.48
N GLN A 521 2.72 -31.20 -19.31
CA GLN A 521 1.82 -32.32 -19.04
C GLN A 521 0.35 -31.89 -18.91
N PHE A 522 0.10 -30.70 -18.35
CA PHE A 522 -1.24 -30.29 -17.98
C PHE A 522 -1.80 -29.09 -18.74
N VAL A 523 -0.99 -28.33 -19.47
CA VAL A 523 -1.41 -27.05 -20.12
C VAL A 523 -2.61 -27.20 -21.03
N ASP A 524 -2.70 -28.30 -21.78
CA ASP A 524 -3.80 -28.55 -22.71
C ASP A 524 -5.14 -28.79 -21.98
N LYS A 525 -5.10 -29.17 -20.69
CA LYS A 525 -6.27 -29.44 -19.86
C LYS A 525 -6.72 -28.22 -19.05
N ILE A 526 -5.78 -27.37 -18.63
CA ILE A 526 -6.04 -26.26 -17.70
C ILE A 526 -5.82 -24.86 -18.31
N GLY A 527 -5.50 -24.82 -19.61
CA GLY A 527 -5.44 -23.59 -20.37
C GLY A 527 -4.51 -22.52 -19.75
N LEU A 528 -5.02 -21.30 -19.66
CA LEU A 528 -4.25 -20.14 -19.17
C LEU A 528 -3.82 -20.25 -17.69
N ALA A 529 -4.54 -20.98 -16.87
CA ALA A 529 -4.20 -21.18 -15.46
C ALA A 529 -2.83 -21.87 -15.28
N GLY A 530 -2.41 -22.70 -16.23
CA GLY A 530 -1.10 -23.36 -16.21
C GLY A 530 0.11 -22.42 -16.23
N ARG A 531 -0.08 -21.14 -16.57
CA ARG A 531 0.98 -20.12 -16.51
C ARG A 531 1.35 -19.70 -15.08
N GLU A 532 0.49 -19.96 -14.12
CA GLU A 532 0.77 -19.70 -12.70
C GLU A 532 1.54 -20.87 -12.09
N LEU A 533 2.68 -20.61 -11.45
CA LEU A 533 3.52 -21.68 -10.90
C LEU A 533 2.78 -22.48 -9.81
N PHE A 534 2.07 -21.80 -8.90
CA PHE A 534 1.34 -22.49 -7.84
C PHE A 534 0.30 -23.48 -8.38
N VAL A 535 -0.36 -23.17 -9.52
CA VAL A 535 -1.28 -24.10 -10.17
C VAL A 535 -0.59 -25.36 -10.65
N GLN A 536 0.66 -25.25 -11.11
CA GLN A 536 1.44 -26.43 -11.51
C GLN A 536 1.73 -27.35 -10.31
N PHE A 537 2.01 -26.78 -9.13
CA PHE A 537 2.12 -27.53 -7.89
C PHE A 537 0.82 -28.27 -7.55
N LEU A 538 -0.30 -27.57 -7.56
CA LEU A 538 -1.62 -28.15 -7.26
C LEU A 538 -1.95 -29.32 -8.21
N MET A 539 -1.73 -29.11 -9.52
CA MET A 539 -2.02 -30.12 -10.53
C MET A 539 -1.15 -31.38 -10.37
N ARG A 540 0.14 -31.19 -10.08
CA ARG A 540 1.05 -32.32 -9.86
C ARG A 540 0.66 -33.11 -8.61
N ILE A 541 0.36 -32.42 -7.50
CA ILE A 541 -0.09 -33.05 -6.27
C ILE A 541 -1.40 -33.83 -6.53
N TYR A 542 -2.37 -33.20 -7.16
CA TYR A 542 -3.69 -33.81 -7.41
C TYR A 542 -3.61 -35.09 -8.25
N HIS A 543 -2.69 -35.16 -9.24
CA HIS A 543 -2.58 -36.30 -10.16
C HIS A 543 -1.58 -37.35 -9.70
N GLU A 544 -0.45 -36.95 -9.10
CA GLU A 544 0.65 -37.86 -8.77
C GLU A 544 0.66 -38.28 -7.28
N ILE A 545 -0.07 -37.52 -6.41
CA ILE A 545 -0.22 -37.86 -4.98
C ILE A 545 -1.72 -37.88 -4.62
N PRO A 546 -2.54 -38.69 -5.30
CA PRO A 546 -3.98 -38.68 -5.06
C PRO A 546 -4.31 -39.15 -3.64
N SER A 547 -5.45 -38.72 -3.13
CA SER A 547 -5.98 -39.07 -1.79
C SER A 547 -5.18 -38.51 -0.61
N CYS A 548 -4.42 -37.45 -0.82
CA CYS A 548 -3.77 -36.68 0.26
C CYS A 548 -4.60 -35.49 0.69
N THR A 549 -4.25 -34.88 1.82
CA THR A 549 -4.69 -33.52 2.18
C THR A 549 -3.70 -32.52 1.60
N LEU A 550 -4.20 -31.52 0.88
CA LEU A 550 -3.38 -30.40 0.39
C LEU A 550 -3.76 -29.14 1.17
N ALA A 551 -2.80 -28.60 1.90
CA ALA A 551 -2.93 -27.37 2.68
C ALA A 551 -1.98 -26.32 2.11
N GLU A 552 -2.52 -25.22 1.56
CA GLU A 552 -1.67 -24.31 0.79
C GLU A 552 -2.12 -22.85 0.90
N PHE A 553 -1.14 -21.94 0.79
CA PHE A 553 -1.40 -20.53 0.61
C PHE A 553 -1.41 -20.18 -0.87
N SER A 554 -2.48 -19.56 -1.35
CA SER A 554 -2.54 -19.02 -2.70
C SER A 554 -3.54 -17.87 -2.86
N THR A 555 -3.62 -17.36 -4.08
CA THR A 555 -4.59 -16.31 -4.42
C THR A 555 -5.96 -16.90 -4.70
N LEU A 556 -7.03 -16.15 -4.46
CA LEU A 556 -8.40 -16.55 -4.76
C LEU A 556 -8.70 -16.77 -6.26
N LYS A 557 -7.73 -16.55 -7.15
CA LYS A 557 -7.87 -16.79 -8.59
C LYS A 557 -8.39 -18.20 -8.90
N ILE A 558 -7.92 -19.22 -8.15
CA ILE A 558 -8.32 -20.61 -8.35
C ILE A 558 -9.82 -20.81 -8.20
N LEU A 559 -10.47 -20.08 -7.32
CA LEU A 559 -11.89 -20.15 -7.08
C LEU A 559 -12.69 -19.25 -8.03
N GLN A 560 -12.30 -17.98 -8.20
CA GLN A 560 -13.17 -16.96 -8.78
C GLN A 560 -12.79 -16.49 -10.20
N ALA A 561 -11.51 -16.58 -10.61
CA ALA A 561 -11.11 -15.99 -11.88
C ALA A 561 -11.65 -16.78 -13.08
N SER A 562 -12.15 -16.07 -14.08
CA SER A 562 -12.70 -16.66 -15.32
C SER A 562 -11.68 -17.45 -16.14
N ASN A 563 -10.41 -17.03 -16.13
CA ASN A 563 -9.33 -17.74 -16.81
C ASN A 563 -8.87 -19.02 -16.09
N PHE A 564 -9.49 -19.36 -14.94
CA PHE A 564 -9.29 -20.61 -14.21
C PHE A 564 -10.47 -21.59 -14.37
N ALA A 565 -11.41 -21.35 -15.25
CA ALA A 565 -12.54 -22.24 -15.47
C ALA A 565 -12.08 -23.65 -15.85
N ASP A 566 -11.19 -23.78 -16.86
CA ASP A 566 -10.64 -25.08 -17.29
C ASP A 566 -9.89 -25.80 -16.15
N PHE A 567 -9.20 -25.06 -15.29
CA PHE A 567 -8.54 -25.61 -14.10
C PHE A 567 -9.57 -26.19 -13.12
N ARG A 568 -10.66 -25.46 -12.79
CA ARG A 568 -11.72 -25.95 -11.92
C ARG A 568 -12.44 -27.17 -12.48
N ASP A 569 -12.48 -27.31 -13.79
CA ASP A 569 -13.05 -28.49 -14.45
C ASP A 569 -12.22 -29.75 -14.26
N VAL A 570 -10.93 -29.63 -14.05
CA VAL A 570 -9.99 -30.72 -13.85
C VAL A 570 -9.70 -30.97 -12.38
N PHE A 571 -9.44 -29.91 -11.61
CA PHE A 571 -9.11 -29.97 -10.19
C PHE A 571 -10.39 -30.04 -9.36
N ARG A 572 -10.81 -31.25 -9.02
CA ARG A 572 -12.08 -31.55 -8.34
C ARG A 572 -11.91 -31.92 -6.87
N ALA A 573 -10.77 -31.55 -6.24
CA ALA A 573 -10.58 -31.75 -4.81
C ALA A 573 -11.65 -30.99 -4.03
N LYS A 574 -12.18 -31.59 -2.95
CA LYS A 574 -13.13 -30.92 -2.06
C LYS A 574 -12.39 -29.89 -1.20
N LEU A 575 -12.87 -28.64 -1.20
CA LEU A 575 -12.38 -27.62 -0.29
C LEU A 575 -13.04 -27.78 1.08
N GLU A 576 -12.27 -28.15 2.10
CA GLU A 576 -12.77 -28.41 3.45
C GLU A 576 -12.77 -27.14 4.32
N ASN A 577 -11.73 -26.28 4.16
CA ASN A 577 -11.60 -25.07 4.98
C ASN A 577 -10.84 -23.96 4.24
N LEU A 578 -11.11 -22.70 4.62
CA LEU A 578 -10.50 -21.52 4.02
C LEU A 578 -10.48 -20.36 5.01
N PHE A 579 -9.33 -19.69 5.16
CA PHE A 579 -9.29 -18.34 5.72
C PHE A 579 -8.57 -17.36 4.80
N LEU A 580 -8.85 -16.06 4.97
CA LEU A 580 -8.35 -14.97 4.14
C LEU A 580 -7.51 -13.99 4.95
N VAL A 581 -6.39 -13.57 4.36
CA VAL A 581 -5.47 -12.60 4.94
C VAL A 581 -4.99 -11.57 3.89
N PRO A 582 -4.59 -10.36 4.30
CA PRO A 582 -4.06 -9.37 3.37
C PRO A 582 -2.70 -9.79 2.81
N ALA A 583 -2.55 -9.73 1.48
CA ALA A 583 -1.31 -10.11 0.79
C ALA A 583 -0.09 -9.29 1.23
N ASN A 584 -0.29 -8.02 1.61
CA ASN A 584 0.78 -7.13 2.06
C ASN A 584 1.39 -7.52 3.42
N THR A 585 0.86 -8.54 4.09
CA THR A 585 1.46 -9.15 5.29
C THR A 585 2.58 -10.13 4.95
N PHE A 586 2.61 -10.64 3.72
CA PHE A 586 3.70 -11.47 3.22
C PHE A 586 4.84 -10.58 2.72
N ASP A 587 6.08 -10.99 2.97
CA ASP A 587 7.25 -10.22 2.63
C ASP A 587 7.29 -9.82 1.15
N ASN A 588 7.56 -8.53 0.91
CA ASN A 588 7.69 -7.90 -0.43
C ASN A 588 6.45 -7.99 -1.32
N VAL A 589 5.29 -8.33 -0.79
CA VAL A 589 4.05 -8.21 -1.51
C VAL A 589 3.51 -6.79 -1.31
N THR A 590 3.61 -5.96 -2.35
CA THR A 590 3.07 -4.58 -2.34
C THR A 590 1.60 -4.53 -2.78
N GLY A 591 1.05 -5.66 -3.20
CA GLY A 591 -0.32 -5.76 -3.71
C GLY A 591 -1.35 -5.74 -2.58
N ASN A 592 -2.48 -5.07 -2.85
CA ASN A 592 -3.61 -4.99 -1.93
C ASN A 592 -4.71 -5.94 -2.39
N PHE A 593 -4.50 -7.25 -2.15
CA PHE A 593 -5.39 -8.34 -2.55
C PHE A 593 -5.43 -9.44 -1.48
N PRO A 594 -6.43 -10.33 -1.48
CA PRO A 594 -6.51 -11.42 -0.52
C PRO A 594 -5.60 -12.60 -0.90
N ILE A 595 -4.91 -13.15 0.10
CA ILE A 595 -4.32 -14.49 0.08
C ILE A 595 -5.24 -15.40 0.90
N GLY A 596 -5.54 -16.58 0.37
CA GLY A 596 -6.24 -17.63 1.09
C GLY A 596 -5.28 -18.70 1.61
N PHE A 597 -5.61 -19.27 2.77
CA PHE A 597 -5.09 -20.57 3.17
C PHE A 597 -6.18 -21.60 2.95
N PHE A 598 -5.93 -22.54 2.08
CA PHE A 598 -6.88 -23.55 1.62
C PHE A 598 -6.51 -24.91 2.17
N ILE A 599 -7.52 -25.69 2.62
CA ILE A 599 -7.36 -27.10 2.97
C ILE A 599 -8.24 -27.92 2.04
N TRP A 600 -7.59 -28.66 1.16
CA TRP A 600 -8.23 -29.50 0.15
C TRP A 600 -8.13 -30.98 0.50
N ASN A 601 -9.21 -31.70 0.35
CA ASN A 601 -9.25 -33.15 0.37
C ASN A 601 -9.22 -33.68 -1.07
N THR A 602 -8.08 -34.25 -1.50
CA THR A 602 -7.91 -34.71 -2.87
C THR A 602 -8.55 -36.12 -3.12
N ASP A 603 -8.93 -36.82 -2.05
CA ASP A 603 -9.68 -38.09 -2.14
C ASP A 603 -11.16 -37.85 -2.49
N ALA A 604 -11.76 -36.84 -1.88
CA ALA A 604 -13.13 -36.43 -2.17
C ALA A 604 -13.18 -35.56 -3.43
N LYS A 605 -14.03 -35.91 -4.38
CA LYS A 605 -14.23 -35.17 -5.62
C LYS A 605 -15.52 -34.39 -5.59
N GLU A 606 -15.39 -33.07 -5.63
CA GLU A 606 -16.52 -32.16 -5.57
C GLU A 606 -16.30 -30.99 -6.56
N ILE A 607 -17.42 -30.50 -7.12
CA ILE A 607 -17.41 -29.22 -7.83
C ILE A 607 -17.54 -28.14 -6.77
N PHE A 608 -16.55 -27.25 -6.68
CA PHE A 608 -16.61 -26.11 -5.77
C PHE A 608 -17.77 -25.18 -6.14
N ASN A 609 -18.67 -24.94 -5.21
CA ASN A 609 -19.79 -24.01 -5.35
C ASN A 609 -19.61 -22.76 -4.47
N SER A 610 -19.47 -22.97 -3.15
CA SER A 610 -19.24 -21.88 -2.19
C SER A 610 -18.63 -22.39 -0.90
N ILE A 611 -17.95 -21.46 -0.19
CA ILE A 611 -17.46 -21.68 1.17
C ILE A 611 -17.52 -20.34 1.93
N GLU A 612 -17.87 -20.40 3.21
CA GLU A 612 -17.70 -19.28 4.12
C GLU A 612 -16.26 -19.28 4.66
N ALA A 613 -15.53 -18.22 4.40
CA ALA A 613 -14.13 -18.07 4.79
C ALA A 613 -13.99 -17.06 5.93
N ASP A 614 -13.23 -17.40 6.96
CA ASP A 614 -12.84 -16.46 7.99
C ASP A 614 -11.89 -15.39 7.44
N VAL A 615 -12.06 -14.16 7.89
CA VAL A 615 -11.27 -13.01 7.46
C VAL A 615 -10.46 -12.46 8.61
N TYR A 616 -9.15 -12.49 8.48
CA TYR A 616 -8.21 -11.95 9.46
C TYR A 616 -7.57 -10.66 8.96
N ASN A 617 -7.41 -9.70 9.86
CA ASN A 617 -6.61 -8.51 9.56
C ASN A 617 -5.10 -8.83 9.67
N SER A 618 -4.25 -7.87 9.34
CA SER A 618 -2.78 -8.00 9.38
C SER A 618 -2.17 -8.32 10.74
N THR A 619 -2.94 -8.15 11.83
CA THR A 619 -2.51 -8.49 13.20
C THR A 619 -3.01 -9.87 13.65
N GLY A 620 -3.64 -10.65 12.76
CA GLY A 620 -4.19 -11.97 13.08
C GLY A 620 -5.50 -11.96 13.84
N LYS A 621 -6.16 -10.79 13.94
CA LYS A 621 -7.48 -10.69 14.57
C LYS A 621 -8.56 -11.04 13.55
N LEU A 622 -9.47 -11.93 13.93
CA LEU A 622 -10.69 -12.20 13.16
C LEU A 622 -11.55 -10.94 13.08
N ILE A 623 -11.87 -10.50 11.85
CA ILE A 623 -12.69 -9.30 11.58
C ILE A 623 -14.05 -9.61 10.98
N GLY A 624 -14.33 -10.86 10.64
CA GLY A 624 -15.61 -11.33 10.12
C GLY A 624 -15.44 -12.54 9.22
N THR A 625 -16.46 -12.86 8.46
CA THR A 625 -16.47 -13.92 7.45
C THR A 625 -16.80 -13.36 6.08
N LYS A 626 -16.39 -14.07 5.02
CA LYS A 626 -16.76 -13.77 3.64
C LYS A 626 -17.19 -15.03 2.92
N ASN A 627 -18.37 -14.99 2.30
CA ASN A 627 -18.78 -16.07 1.41
C ASN A 627 -18.06 -15.97 0.07
N ILE A 628 -17.30 -17.01 -0.28
CA ILE A 628 -16.62 -17.16 -1.57
C ILE A 628 -17.42 -18.17 -2.37
N PHE A 629 -17.84 -17.79 -3.57
CA PHE A 629 -18.67 -18.64 -4.41
C PHE A 629 -18.25 -18.58 -5.88
N VAL A 630 -18.64 -19.58 -6.64
CA VAL A 630 -18.49 -19.63 -8.10
C VAL A 630 -19.84 -19.81 -8.75
N GLU A 631 -20.16 -18.98 -9.70
CA GLU A 631 -21.34 -19.13 -10.52
C GLU A 631 -20.98 -19.95 -11.77
N GLN A 632 -21.59 -21.14 -11.93
CA GLN A 632 -21.24 -22.06 -13.03
C GLN A 632 -21.56 -21.47 -14.39
N ASP A 633 -22.64 -20.72 -14.52
CA ASP A 633 -23.03 -20.00 -15.74
C ASP A 633 -22.63 -18.52 -15.68
N PHE A 634 -21.40 -18.24 -15.18
CA PHE A 634 -20.94 -16.88 -14.98
C PHE A 634 -21.06 -16.04 -16.24
N LYS A 635 -21.91 -15.02 -16.16
CA LYS A 635 -21.99 -13.94 -17.15
C LYS A 635 -21.52 -12.66 -16.47
N SER A 636 -20.52 -12.06 -17.07
CA SER A 636 -19.93 -10.83 -16.53
C SER A 636 -20.73 -9.60 -16.92
N ILE A 637 -20.51 -8.50 -16.22
CA ILE A 637 -20.99 -7.17 -16.62
C ILE A 637 -20.46 -6.79 -18.01
N ASN A 638 -19.30 -7.29 -18.41
CA ASN A 638 -18.76 -7.09 -19.77
C ASN A 638 -19.61 -7.79 -20.83
N ASP A 639 -20.13 -8.99 -20.53
CA ASP A 639 -21.03 -9.71 -21.46
C ASP A 639 -22.35 -8.96 -21.59
N TRP A 640 -22.86 -8.41 -20.49
CA TRP A 640 -24.01 -7.53 -20.50
C TRP A 640 -23.76 -6.29 -21.41
N MET A 641 -22.63 -5.60 -21.21
CA MET A 641 -22.29 -4.41 -22.01
C MET A 641 -22.05 -4.75 -23.49
N ILE A 642 -21.47 -5.92 -23.81
CA ILE A 642 -21.32 -6.39 -25.20
C ILE A 642 -22.66 -6.58 -25.87
N SER A 643 -23.67 -7.05 -25.14
CA SER A 643 -25.03 -7.22 -25.70
C SER A 643 -25.63 -5.90 -26.18
N THR A 644 -25.31 -4.79 -25.51
CA THR A 644 -25.79 -3.45 -25.88
C THR A 644 -25.10 -2.90 -27.12
N ARG A 645 -23.90 -3.40 -27.50
CA ARG A 645 -23.18 -2.97 -28.72
C ARG A 645 -23.91 -3.29 -30.00
N LYS A 646 -24.74 -4.30 -30.02
CA LYS A 646 -25.56 -4.67 -31.19
C LYS A 646 -26.61 -3.63 -31.54
N ARG A 647 -26.88 -2.69 -30.64
CA ARG A 647 -27.69 -1.51 -30.87
C ARG A 647 -26.80 -0.39 -31.39
N SER A 648 -26.47 -0.43 -32.68
CA SER A 648 -25.66 0.63 -33.33
C SER A 648 -26.43 1.95 -33.28
N GLY A 649 -25.97 2.90 -32.46
CA GLY A 649 -26.42 4.29 -32.48
C GLY A 649 -25.71 5.07 -33.58
N ASN A 650 -26.35 6.10 -34.08
CA ASN A 650 -25.79 6.97 -35.15
C ASN A 650 -24.81 8.00 -34.56
N LEU A 651 -25.02 8.40 -33.28
CA LEU A 651 -24.21 9.41 -32.59
C LEU A 651 -23.28 8.73 -31.58
N GLN A 652 -21.98 8.84 -31.79
CA GLN A 652 -20.97 8.41 -30.84
C GLN A 652 -20.73 9.53 -29.82
N LEU A 653 -20.94 9.22 -28.54
CA LEU A 653 -20.83 10.18 -27.44
C LEU A 653 -19.48 10.12 -26.75
N ALA A 654 -18.95 8.91 -26.53
CA ALA A 654 -17.68 8.65 -25.89
C ALA A 654 -17.21 7.21 -26.11
N TRP A 655 -15.91 6.97 -25.96
CA TRP A 655 -15.40 5.64 -25.75
C TRP A 655 -15.32 5.35 -24.25
N MET A 656 -15.98 4.30 -23.80
CA MET A 656 -15.86 3.78 -22.45
C MET A 656 -14.69 2.79 -22.39
N SER A 657 -13.61 3.17 -21.73
CA SER A 657 -12.51 2.25 -21.42
C SER A 657 -12.99 1.27 -20.35
N ALA A 658 -12.88 -0.03 -20.63
CA ALA A 658 -13.25 -1.10 -19.71
C ALA A 658 -12.34 -2.31 -19.96
N ARG A 659 -11.86 -2.97 -18.89
CA ARG A 659 -10.93 -4.10 -19.02
C ARG A 659 -11.50 -5.38 -18.46
N GLY A 660 -11.17 -5.77 -17.28
CA GLY A 660 -11.68 -6.98 -16.63
C GLY A 660 -13.10 -6.77 -16.06
N CYS A 661 -13.56 -7.75 -15.31
CA CYS A 661 -14.82 -7.67 -14.55
C CYS A 661 -14.59 -7.68 -13.04
N ASP A 662 -13.34 -7.64 -12.58
CA ASP A 662 -12.96 -7.63 -11.18
C ASP A 662 -12.73 -6.22 -10.63
N MET A 663 -12.79 -6.08 -9.31
CA MET A 663 -12.67 -4.79 -8.61
C MET A 663 -11.33 -4.10 -8.85
N GLN A 664 -10.23 -4.83 -9.04
CA GLN A 664 -8.89 -4.27 -9.25
C GLN A 664 -8.75 -3.40 -10.51
N VAL A 665 -9.70 -3.47 -11.44
CA VAL A 665 -9.66 -2.73 -12.70
C VAL A 665 -10.52 -1.46 -12.70
N GLN A 666 -11.11 -1.06 -11.59
CA GLN A 666 -11.95 0.15 -11.48
C GLN A 666 -11.28 1.39 -12.10
N ASN A 667 -9.99 1.60 -11.86
CA ASN A 667 -9.24 2.74 -12.39
C ASN A 667 -9.09 2.74 -13.92
N TYR A 668 -9.45 1.65 -14.59
CA TYR A 668 -9.45 1.54 -16.05
C TYR A 668 -10.83 1.75 -16.66
N ASN A 669 -11.86 2.02 -15.84
CA ASN A 669 -13.23 2.26 -16.29
C ASN A 669 -13.55 3.77 -16.25
N PHE A 670 -13.45 4.41 -17.39
CA PHE A 670 -13.65 5.85 -17.56
C PHE A 670 -14.05 6.18 -19.00
N LEU A 671 -14.58 7.35 -19.22
CA LEU A 671 -14.98 7.86 -20.53
C LEU A 671 -13.90 8.75 -21.14
N VAL A 672 -13.67 8.61 -22.46
CA VAL A 672 -12.80 9.47 -23.28
C VAL A 672 -13.44 9.77 -24.62
N ASN A 673 -12.94 10.78 -25.33
CA ASN A 673 -13.44 11.11 -26.67
C ASN A 673 -13.18 9.98 -27.67
N ASP A 674 -11.96 9.40 -27.66
CA ASP A 674 -11.52 8.37 -28.60
C ASP A 674 -10.47 7.45 -27.97
N THR A 675 -9.95 6.52 -28.76
CA THR A 675 -8.98 5.52 -28.36
C THR A 675 -7.53 5.86 -28.70
N SER A 676 -7.26 7.01 -29.33
CA SER A 676 -5.95 7.37 -29.90
C SER A 676 -4.81 7.35 -28.88
N ASN A 677 -5.10 7.73 -27.63
CA ASN A 677 -4.15 7.80 -26.55
C ASN A 677 -4.22 6.61 -25.56
N ILE A 678 -4.96 5.54 -25.90
CA ILE A 678 -5.11 4.37 -25.04
C ILE A 678 -4.32 3.20 -25.60
N PRO A 679 -3.22 2.76 -24.95
CA PRO A 679 -2.51 1.56 -25.37
C PRO A 679 -3.43 0.32 -25.26
N HIS A 680 -3.57 -0.45 -26.35
CA HIS A 680 -4.41 -1.65 -26.39
C HIS A 680 -5.84 -1.39 -25.86
N PRO A 681 -6.63 -0.55 -26.57
CA PRO A 681 -7.95 -0.15 -26.08
C PRO A 681 -8.87 -1.37 -25.96
N ARG A 682 -9.48 -1.51 -24.78
CA ARG A 682 -10.55 -2.47 -24.53
C ARG A 682 -11.74 -1.69 -23.97
N GLY A 683 -12.93 -1.93 -24.50
CA GLY A 683 -14.10 -1.18 -24.08
C GLY A 683 -15.19 -1.15 -25.14
N SER A 684 -16.07 -0.16 -25.06
CA SER A 684 -17.22 0.01 -25.94
C SER A 684 -17.44 1.47 -26.27
N TRP A 685 -17.99 1.75 -27.47
CA TRP A 685 -18.56 3.04 -27.75
C TRP A 685 -19.87 3.23 -27.01
N ILE A 686 -20.00 4.35 -26.34
CA ILE A 686 -21.27 4.87 -25.84
C ILE A 686 -21.88 5.72 -26.94
N THR A 687 -23.14 5.42 -27.23
CA THR A 687 -23.93 6.06 -28.29
C THR A 687 -25.25 6.55 -27.73
N ASP A 688 -26.06 7.24 -28.56
CA ASP A 688 -27.42 7.65 -28.23
C ASP A 688 -28.36 6.47 -27.86
N LYS A 689 -27.99 5.22 -28.18
CA LYS A 689 -28.80 4.00 -27.96
C LYS A 689 -28.42 3.17 -26.74
N ASN A 690 -27.23 3.36 -26.16
CA ASN A 690 -26.77 2.64 -24.97
C ASN A 690 -26.18 3.54 -23.90
N LEU A 691 -26.59 4.81 -23.88
CA LEU A 691 -26.09 5.81 -22.94
C LEU A 691 -26.36 5.41 -21.48
N ILE A 692 -27.58 4.98 -21.18
CA ILE A 692 -27.98 4.60 -19.82
C ILE A 692 -27.20 3.38 -19.35
N GLU A 693 -27.08 2.36 -20.18
CA GLU A 693 -26.29 1.17 -19.84
C GLU A 693 -24.81 1.52 -19.61
N GLY A 694 -24.27 2.45 -20.40
CA GLY A 694 -22.91 2.94 -20.23
C GLY A 694 -22.73 3.71 -18.91
N CYS A 695 -23.71 4.53 -18.52
CA CYS A 695 -23.70 5.26 -17.26
C CYS A 695 -23.85 4.30 -16.06
N ILE A 696 -24.73 3.31 -16.15
CA ILE A 696 -24.87 2.26 -15.12
C ILE A 696 -23.55 1.51 -14.99
N TYR A 697 -22.92 1.10 -16.10
CA TYR A 697 -21.64 0.40 -16.07
C TYR A 697 -20.57 1.19 -15.30
N ILE A 698 -20.39 2.49 -15.60
CA ILE A 698 -19.43 3.35 -14.92
C ILE A 698 -19.78 3.51 -13.43
N ALA A 699 -21.05 3.81 -13.13
CA ALA A 699 -21.50 4.04 -11.77
C ALA A 699 -21.32 2.79 -10.90
N VAL A 700 -21.74 1.62 -11.38
CA VAL A 700 -21.61 0.32 -10.68
C VAL A 700 -20.16 0.05 -10.30
N TYR A 701 -19.20 0.26 -11.20
CA TYR A 701 -17.79 0.06 -10.87
C TYR A 701 -17.24 1.08 -9.89
N GLN A 702 -17.69 2.33 -9.95
CA GLN A 702 -17.07 3.44 -9.25
C GLN A 702 -17.69 3.75 -7.89
N THR A 703 -18.87 3.22 -7.59
CA THR A 703 -19.56 3.47 -6.32
C THR A 703 -19.20 2.47 -5.22
N ILE A 704 -18.63 1.32 -5.58
CA ILE A 704 -18.16 0.33 -4.60
C ILE A 704 -16.71 0.61 -4.25
N GLU A 705 -16.42 0.76 -2.96
CA GLU A 705 -15.07 1.02 -2.47
C GLU A 705 -14.18 -0.22 -2.66
N HIS A 706 -13.09 -0.07 -3.41
CA HIS A 706 -12.08 -1.11 -3.58
C HIS A 706 -11.21 -1.23 -2.33
N ASN A 707 -11.09 -2.44 -1.80
CA ASN A 707 -10.20 -2.78 -0.70
C ASN A 707 -9.51 -4.14 -0.95
N TRP A 708 -8.61 -4.54 -0.07
CA TRP A 708 -7.88 -5.80 -0.25
C TRP A 708 -8.78 -7.04 -0.25
N LEU A 709 -9.90 -7.00 0.48
CA LEU A 709 -10.79 -8.14 0.63
C LEU A 709 -11.68 -8.38 -0.58
N ASN A 710 -12.09 -7.29 -1.27
CA ASN A 710 -12.96 -7.38 -2.45
C ASN A 710 -12.19 -7.25 -3.79
N ASP A 711 -10.87 -7.17 -3.77
CA ASP A 711 -10.02 -7.00 -4.97
C ASP A 711 -10.35 -8.00 -6.09
N ARG A 712 -10.76 -9.22 -5.73
CA ARG A 712 -11.10 -10.29 -6.67
C ARG A 712 -12.58 -10.47 -6.90
N ASP A 713 -13.44 -9.70 -6.24
CA ASP A 713 -14.87 -9.76 -6.48
C ASP A 713 -15.18 -9.34 -7.91
N GLN A 714 -16.13 -10.01 -8.52
CA GLN A 714 -16.46 -9.85 -9.93
C GLN A 714 -17.82 -9.23 -10.10
N PHE A 715 -17.93 -8.32 -11.06
CA PHE A 715 -19.21 -7.76 -11.46
C PHE A 715 -19.91 -8.67 -12.44
N PHE A 716 -21.18 -8.96 -12.16
CA PHE A 716 -22.02 -9.88 -12.90
C PHE A 716 -22.93 -9.17 -13.90
N HIS A 717 -23.51 -9.94 -14.80
CA HIS A 717 -24.64 -9.53 -15.61
C HIS A 717 -25.83 -9.28 -14.67
N PRO A 718 -26.45 -8.10 -14.70
CA PRO A 718 -27.56 -7.75 -13.81
C PRO A 718 -28.83 -8.54 -14.10
N ASN A 719 -29.73 -8.60 -13.12
CA ASN A 719 -31.12 -8.97 -13.37
C ASN A 719 -31.87 -7.87 -14.14
N GLU A 720 -33.10 -8.10 -14.53
CA GLU A 720 -33.87 -7.18 -15.36
C GLU A 720 -34.51 -6.00 -14.59
N GLY A 721 -34.42 -5.96 -13.24
CA GLY A 721 -35.10 -4.98 -12.39
C GLY A 721 -34.66 -3.54 -12.65
N TRP A 722 -33.39 -3.32 -12.99
CA TRP A 722 -32.86 -1.99 -13.31
C TRP A 722 -33.55 -1.32 -14.49
N LYS A 723 -34.20 -2.08 -15.41
CA LYS A 723 -34.83 -1.53 -16.62
C LYS A 723 -36.05 -0.67 -16.32
N THR A 724 -36.74 -0.94 -15.23
CA THR A 724 -37.93 -0.21 -14.80
C THR A 724 -37.64 0.77 -13.66
N ASP A 725 -36.45 0.76 -13.09
CA ASP A 725 -36.03 1.72 -12.07
C ASP A 725 -35.41 2.96 -12.74
N TYR A 726 -36.27 3.87 -13.15
CA TYR A 726 -35.86 5.09 -13.83
C TYR A 726 -35.06 6.04 -12.91
N GLU A 727 -35.31 6.02 -11.61
CA GLU A 727 -34.57 6.79 -10.62
C GLU A 727 -33.12 6.30 -10.53
N PHE A 728 -32.89 4.99 -10.41
CA PHE A 728 -31.55 4.42 -10.44
C PHE A 728 -30.80 4.73 -11.75
N GLN A 729 -31.49 4.69 -12.90
CA GLN A 729 -30.90 5.03 -14.20
C GLN A 729 -30.43 6.49 -14.22
N LEU A 730 -31.25 7.42 -13.71
CA LEU A 730 -30.93 8.83 -13.61
C LEU A 730 -29.83 9.11 -12.59
N ASP A 731 -29.81 8.39 -11.46
CA ASP A 731 -28.75 8.46 -10.46
C ASP A 731 -27.39 8.06 -11.05
N CYS A 732 -27.36 6.98 -11.83
CA CYS A 732 -26.15 6.54 -12.54
C CYS A 732 -25.71 7.54 -13.60
N LEU A 733 -26.65 8.17 -14.30
CA LEU A 733 -26.36 9.24 -15.26
C LEU A 733 -25.75 10.45 -14.54
N ALA A 734 -26.38 10.97 -13.49
CA ALA A 734 -25.89 12.10 -12.70
C ALA A 734 -24.50 11.82 -12.12
N TYR A 735 -24.28 10.63 -11.59
CA TYR A 735 -22.97 10.21 -11.09
C TYR A 735 -21.89 10.22 -12.18
N THR A 736 -22.21 9.67 -13.37
CA THR A 736 -21.27 9.56 -14.50
C THR A 736 -20.90 10.92 -15.07
N LEU A 737 -21.84 11.86 -15.16
CA LEU A 737 -21.61 13.22 -15.67
C LEU A 737 -20.49 13.96 -14.94
N PHE A 738 -20.37 13.76 -13.62
CA PHE A 738 -19.41 14.46 -12.77
C PHE A 738 -18.29 13.55 -12.25
N HIS A 739 -18.17 12.35 -12.81
CA HIS A 739 -17.15 11.42 -12.32
C HIS A 739 -15.72 11.88 -12.66
N GLY A 740 -14.88 11.94 -11.63
CA GLY A 740 -13.55 12.56 -11.70
C GLY A 740 -12.54 11.85 -12.59
N GLN A 741 -12.75 10.59 -12.97
CA GLN A 741 -11.86 9.85 -13.87
C GLN A 741 -12.20 10.04 -15.35
N ASN A 742 -13.37 10.56 -15.68
CA ASN A 742 -13.76 10.85 -17.05
C ASN A 742 -12.85 11.93 -17.66
N ARG A 743 -12.46 11.72 -18.93
CA ARG A 743 -11.49 12.54 -19.67
C ARG A 743 -12.07 13.01 -21.00
N ILE A 744 -13.36 13.30 -21.04
CA ILE A 744 -14.00 13.88 -22.22
C ILE A 744 -13.58 15.34 -22.29
N SER A 745 -13.05 15.77 -23.42
CA SER A 745 -12.59 17.13 -23.64
C SER A 745 -13.18 17.71 -24.92
N SER A 746 -13.63 18.95 -24.86
CA SER A 746 -14.11 19.70 -26.04
C SER A 746 -12.97 20.16 -26.95
N GLU A 747 -11.72 20.11 -26.52
CA GLU A 747 -10.55 20.37 -27.36
C GLU A 747 -10.36 19.31 -28.46
N GLN A 748 -10.93 18.13 -28.28
CA GLN A 748 -10.84 16.99 -29.20
C GLN A 748 -12.12 16.74 -29.99
N GLY A 749 -13.09 17.64 -29.98
CA GLY A 749 -14.34 17.49 -30.70
C GLY A 749 -15.54 18.14 -30.03
N THR A 750 -16.75 17.89 -30.55
CA THR A 750 -17.98 18.41 -29.96
C THR A 750 -18.27 17.75 -28.62
N ASN A 751 -18.54 18.56 -27.61
CA ASN A 751 -18.93 18.07 -26.29
C ASN A 751 -20.44 17.80 -26.22
N HIS A 752 -20.83 16.54 -26.18
CA HIS A 752 -22.23 16.12 -26.03
C HIS A 752 -22.64 15.93 -24.56
N TRP A 753 -21.74 16.24 -23.60
CA TRP A 753 -21.90 15.92 -22.18
C TRP A 753 -22.18 17.12 -21.30
N ILE A 754 -22.62 18.24 -21.86
CA ILE A 754 -23.13 19.39 -21.08
C ILE A 754 -24.57 19.08 -20.67
N PRO A 755 -24.88 18.90 -19.37
CA PRO A 755 -26.21 18.47 -18.93
C PRO A 755 -27.20 19.62 -18.73
N PHE A 756 -26.76 20.83 -18.95
CA PHE A 756 -27.53 22.06 -18.71
C PHE A 756 -27.78 22.83 -20.01
N THR A 757 -28.84 23.63 -20.01
CA THR A 757 -29.12 24.60 -21.07
C THR A 757 -28.37 25.91 -20.83
N GLU A 758 -28.21 26.73 -21.84
CA GLU A 758 -27.63 28.08 -21.75
C GLU A 758 -28.43 28.96 -20.78
N GLN A 759 -29.75 28.82 -20.79
CA GLN A 759 -30.62 29.55 -19.88
C GLN A 759 -30.39 29.21 -18.43
N GLU A 760 -30.21 27.93 -18.10
CA GLU A 760 -29.94 27.46 -16.73
C GLU A 760 -28.61 27.96 -16.20
N LEU A 761 -27.62 28.10 -17.09
CA LEU A 761 -26.26 28.53 -16.72
C LEU A 761 -26.04 30.03 -16.93
N ASN A 762 -27.02 30.74 -17.50
CA ASN A 762 -26.86 32.12 -17.97
C ASN A 762 -25.59 32.26 -18.83
N ALA A 763 -25.43 31.33 -19.79
CA ALA A 763 -24.21 31.22 -20.59
C ALA A 763 -24.08 32.43 -21.54
N PRO A 764 -22.84 32.91 -21.82
CA PRO A 764 -22.61 34.07 -22.68
C PRO A 764 -22.90 33.80 -24.17
N ASP A 765 -22.81 32.54 -24.62
CA ASP A 765 -22.98 32.09 -26.00
C ASP A 765 -23.68 30.72 -26.04
N ASN A 766 -24.09 30.28 -27.22
CA ASN A 766 -24.74 29.00 -27.44
C ASN A 766 -23.74 27.83 -27.43
N PHE A 767 -24.16 26.71 -26.85
CA PHE A 767 -23.41 25.44 -26.89
C PHE A 767 -23.46 24.82 -28.31
N GLN A 768 -22.40 24.08 -28.65
CA GLN A 768 -22.34 23.35 -29.92
C GLN A 768 -23.29 22.15 -29.95
N SER A 769 -23.62 21.59 -28.77
CA SER A 769 -24.50 20.44 -28.66
C SER A 769 -25.40 20.57 -27.44
N HIS A 770 -26.65 20.24 -27.62
CA HIS A 770 -27.67 20.16 -26.58
C HIS A 770 -28.06 18.71 -26.29
N PHE A 771 -27.30 17.75 -26.81
CA PHE A 771 -27.67 16.33 -26.72
C PHE A 771 -28.01 15.90 -25.28
N MET A 772 -27.13 16.17 -24.31
CA MET A 772 -27.34 15.68 -22.93
C MET A 772 -28.49 16.41 -22.22
N SER A 773 -28.61 17.71 -22.35
CA SER A 773 -29.71 18.49 -21.76
C SER A 773 -31.05 18.09 -22.37
N ASP A 774 -31.12 17.84 -23.67
CA ASP A 774 -32.32 17.36 -24.37
C ASP A 774 -32.65 15.92 -23.96
N PHE A 775 -31.64 15.04 -23.87
CA PHE A 775 -31.83 13.68 -23.41
C PHE A 775 -32.41 13.62 -21.98
N ILE A 776 -31.83 14.36 -21.03
CA ILE A 776 -32.33 14.44 -19.65
C ILE A 776 -33.79 14.98 -19.64
N ARG A 777 -34.05 16.08 -20.32
CA ARG A 777 -35.38 16.64 -20.40
C ARG A 777 -36.43 15.66 -20.96
N ASP A 778 -36.08 14.94 -22.01
CA ASP A 778 -36.99 13.99 -22.67
C ASP A 778 -37.14 12.71 -21.84
N PHE A 779 -36.10 12.28 -21.13
CA PHE A 779 -36.15 11.17 -20.17
C PHE A 779 -37.10 11.47 -18.99
N LEU A 780 -36.99 12.66 -18.41
CA LEU A 780 -37.86 13.13 -17.32
C LEU A 780 -39.33 13.28 -17.76
N LYS A 781 -39.60 13.39 -19.08
CA LYS A 781 -40.94 13.39 -19.66
C LYS A 781 -41.42 11.98 -20.05
N GLY A 782 -40.69 10.94 -19.70
CA GLY A 782 -41.05 9.57 -20.04
C GLY A 782 -40.94 9.20 -21.53
N LYS A 783 -40.21 9.98 -22.34
CA LYS A 783 -40.08 9.75 -23.79
C LYS A 783 -39.01 8.72 -24.15
N HIS A 784 -38.16 8.26 -23.19
CA HIS A 784 -37.13 7.28 -23.43
C HIS A 784 -37.56 5.93 -22.87
N THR A 785 -37.90 4.99 -23.76
CA THR A 785 -38.06 3.60 -23.44
C THR A 785 -36.79 2.84 -23.80
N ILE A 786 -36.22 2.06 -22.86
CA ILE A 786 -35.19 1.07 -23.19
C ILE A 786 -35.89 0.01 -24.03
N ALA A 787 -35.44 -0.17 -25.27
CA ALA A 787 -36.04 -1.14 -26.19
C ALA A 787 -35.99 -2.54 -25.56
N SER A 788 -37.14 -3.22 -25.48
CA SER A 788 -37.21 -4.62 -25.06
C SER A 788 -36.29 -5.47 -25.94
N SER A 789 -35.65 -6.48 -25.36
CA SER A 789 -34.65 -7.33 -26.02
C SER A 789 -35.25 -8.32 -27.03
N GLU A 790 -36.53 -8.21 -27.35
CA GLU A 790 -37.15 -9.04 -28.36
C GLU A 790 -36.78 -8.55 -29.75
N ALA A 791 -36.16 -9.43 -30.55
CA ALA A 791 -35.87 -9.16 -31.95
C ALA A 791 -37.16 -8.74 -32.68
N PRO A 792 -37.12 -7.68 -33.50
CA PRO A 792 -38.30 -7.27 -34.25
C PRO A 792 -38.77 -8.44 -35.08
N THR A 793 -40.00 -8.86 -34.86
CA THR A 793 -40.63 -9.83 -35.73
C THR A 793 -40.94 -9.20 -37.10
N LEU A 794 -41.02 -10.06 -38.15
CA LEU A 794 -41.16 -9.62 -39.53
C LEU A 794 -42.50 -8.86 -39.80
N PHE A 795 -43.28 -8.62 -38.78
CA PHE A 795 -44.62 -7.98 -38.87
C PHE A 795 -44.73 -6.61 -38.21
N ASP A 796 -43.65 -6.07 -37.65
CA ASP A 796 -43.65 -4.73 -37.07
C ASP A 796 -43.52 -3.65 -38.13
N THR A 797 -44.57 -3.48 -38.96
CA THR A 797 -44.78 -2.31 -39.76
C THR A 797 -45.76 -1.40 -38.98
N ASP A 798 -45.23 -0.52 -38.17
CA ASP A 798 -45.63 0.87 -37.93
C ASP A 798 -45.05 1.35 -36.59
N SER A 799 -44.00 2.10 -36.69
CA SER A 799 -43.48 2.86 -35.56
C SER A 799 -44.25 4.17 -35.35
N SER A 800 -45.52 4.07 -35.01
CA SER A 800 -46.18 5.11 -34.22
C SER A 800 -46.00 4.71 -32.76
N SER A 801 -45.06 5.34 -32.04
CA SER A 801 -44.92 5.23 -30.61
C SER A 801 -46.25 5.57 -29.95
N VAL A 802 -47.03 4.53 -29.58
CA VAL A 802 -48.08 4.70 -28.60
C VAL A 802 -47.38 4.99 -27.29
N LEU A 803 -47.34 6.26 -26.90
CA LEU A 803 -47.06 6.68 -25.56
C LEU A 803 -48.11 6.00 -24.69
N ALA A 804 -47.81 4.89 -24.04
CA ALA A 804 -48.60 4.42 -22.93
C ALA A 804 -48.54 5.55 -21.89
N ASP A 805 -49.65 6.06 -21.45
CA ASP A 805 -49.76 7.00 -20.34
C ASP A 805 -49.08 6.30 -19.12
N ILE A 806 -47.85 6.75 -18.85
CA ILE A 806 -47.14 6.31 -17.63
C ILE A 806 -47.97 6.90 -16.48
N PRO A 807 -48.39 6.11 -15.49
CA PRO A 807 -49.09 6.65 -14.33
C PRO A 807 -48.23 7.78 -13.72
N GLU A 808 -48.91 8.82 -13.21
CA GLU A 808 -48.24 9.99 -12.61
C GLU A 808 -47.32 9.59 -11.45
N SER A 809 -47.56 8.43 -10.82
CA SER A 809 -46.71 7.78 -9.82
C SER A 809 -45.37 7.24 -10.35
N ASP A 810 -45.24 7.03 -11.66
CA ASP A 810 -44.05 6.37 -12.30
C ASP A 810 -43.29 7.33 -13.21
N THR A 811 -43.55 8.64 -13.10
CA THR A 811 -42.83 9.66 -13.87
C THR A 811 -41.35 9.66 -13.46
N PRO A 812 -40.41 9.52 -14.42
CA PRO A 812 -38.98 9.52 -14.10
C PRO A 812 -38.56 10.82 -13.40
N ALA A 813 -37.85 10.70 -12.31
CA ALA A 813 -37.29 11.83 -11.56
C ALA A 813 -35.89 11.48 -11.05
N PHE A 814 -35.05 12.48 -10.85
CA PHE A 814 -33.82 12.32 -10.09
C PHE A 814 -34.13 12.06 -8.61
N SER A 815 -33.36 11.23 -7.96
CA SER A 815 -33.36 11.16 -6.50
C SER A 815 -32.97 12.50 -5.87
N ALA A 816 -33.23 12.67 -4.58
CA ALA A 816 -32.79 13.85 -3.86
C ALA A 816 -31.27 14.04 -3.94
N GLU A 817 -30.51 12.96 -3.80
CA GLU A 817 -29.04 12.93 -3.88
C GLU A 817 -28.53 13.29 -5.27
N ALA A 818 -29.15 12.73 -6.32
CA ALA A 818 -28.80 13.09 -7.70
C ALA A 818 -29.13 14.54 -8.03
N THR A 819 -30.27 15.05 -7.53
CA THR A 819 -30.63 16.46 -7.65
C THR A 819 -29.58 17.37 -7.01
N GLU A 820 -29.12 17.05 -5.82
CA GLU A 820 -28.05 17.80 -5.16
C GLU A 820 -26.73 17.78 -5.95
N VAL A 821 -26.37 16.64 -6.57
CA VAL A 821 -25.19 16.52 -7.43
C VAL A 821 -25.37 17.40 -8.68
N MET A 822 -26.54 17.36 -9.32
CA MET A 822 -26.86 18.20 -10.49
C MET A 822 -26.77 19.70 -10.17
N GLU A 823 -27.33 20.15 -9.04
CA GLU A 823 -27.27 21.56 -8.62
C GLU A 823 -25.82 21.99 -8.27
N ALA A 824 -25.04 21.13 -7.61
CA ALA A 824 -23.64 21.43 -7.36
C ALA A 824 -22.80 21.49 -8.66
N GLY A 825 -23.08 20.59 -9.59
CA GLY A 825 -22.47 20.62 -10.92
C GLY A 825 -22.85 21.89 -11.70
N LYS A 826 -24.11 22.28 -11.63
CA LYS A 826 -24.62 23.53 -12.24
C LYS A 826 -23.91 24.76 -11.67
N ALA A 827 -23.76 24.83 -10.36
CA ALA A 827 -23.04 25.91 -9.70
C ALA A 827 -21.57 25.99 -10.15
N LEU A 828 -20.89 24.83 -10.32
CA LEU A 828 -19.54 24.77 -10.82
C LEU A 828 -19.43 25.25 -12.28
N TRP A 829 -20.32 24.80 -13.18
CA TRP A 829 -20.37 25.24 -14.57
C TRP A 829 -20.69 26.74 -14.70
N HIS A 830 -21.66 27.21 -13.92
CA HIS A 830 -21.98 28.64 -13.86
C HIS A 830 -20.77 29.47 -13.42
N TYR A 831 -20.08 29.04 -12.38
CA TYR A 831 -18.85 29.70 -11.91
C TYR A 831 -17.77 29.73 -12.99
N TYR A 832 -17.56 28.63 -13.67
CA TYR A 832 -16.55 28.52 -14.75
C TYR A 832 -16.90 29.49 -15.92
N LEU A 833 -18.11 29.47 -16.42
CA LEU A 833 -18.53 30.30 -17.57
C LEU A 833 -18.48 31.81 -17.28
N HIS A 834 -18.63 32.22 -16.02
CA HIS A 834 -18.59 33.61 -15.59
C HIS A 834 -17.26 34.03 -14.97
N HIS A 835 -16.24 33.15 -15.04
CA HIS A 835 -14.93 33.44 -14.50
C HIS A 835 -14.21 34.46 -15.38
N LYS A 836 -13.86 35.63 -14.82
CA LYS A 836 -13.30 36.77 -15.58
C LYS A 836 -11.79 36.92 -15.49
N ASP A 837 -11.13 36.15 -14.60
CA ASP A 837 -9.70 36.28 -14.32
C ASP A 837 -8.85 35.41 -15.27
N GLY A 838 -9.07 35.61 -16.60
CA GLY A 838 -8.32 34.93 -17.64
C GLY A 838 -6.80 35.15 -17.60
N GLU A 839 -6.33 36.23 -16.92
CA GLU A 839 -4.90 36.49 -16.71
C GLU A 839 -4.21 35.44 -15.80
N LEU A 840 -4.91 34.86 -14.85
CA LEU A 840 -4.39 33.83 -13.93
C LEU A 840 -4.26 32.47 -14.61
N TYR A 841 -5.11 32.15 -15.60
CA TYR A 841 -5.20 30.83 -16.23
C TYR A 841 -4.83 30.84 -17.73
N GLY A 842 -4.46 31.98 -18.27
CA GLY A 842 -3.87 32.13 -19.62
C GLY A 842 -4.85 32.06 -20.79
N ALA A 843 -6.16 31.76 -20.59
CA ALA A 843 -7.17 31.69 -21.62
C ALA A 843 -8.58 32.02 -21.10
N ALA A 844 -9.44 32.58 -21.95
CA ALA A 844 -10.86 32.74 -21.64
C ALA A 844 -11.55 31.38 -21.47
N PRO A 845 -12.61 31.29 -20.62
CA PRO A 845 -13.38 30.06 -20.50
C PRO A 845 -13.92 29.54 -21.83
N ASN A 846 -13.74 28.26 -22.11
CA ASN A 846 -14.31 27.60 -23.27
C ASN A 846 -15.81 27.33 -23.03
N ILE A 847 -16.67 27.90 -23.84
CA ILE A 847 -18.11 27.76 -23.73
C ILE A 847 -18.60 26.30 -23.77
N ASN A 848 -17.88 25.44 -24.54
CA ASN A 848 -18.21 24.03 -24.69
C ASN A 848 -17.44 23.11 -23.74
N ALA A 849 -16.84 23.65 -22.66
CA ALA A 849 -16.05 22.88 -21.73
C ALA A 849 -16.84 21.72 -21.14
N SER A 850 -16.19 20.58 -21.05
CA SER A 850 -16.65 19.43 -20.28
C SER A 850 -16.33 19.59 -18.79
N PHE A 851 -16.81 18.69 -17.95
CA PHE A 851 -16.39 18.61 -16.55
C PHE A 851 -14.86 18.43 -16.40
N TYR A 852 -14.26 17.66 -17.30
CA TYR A 852 -12.80 17.46 -17.33
C TYR A 852 -12.07 18.76 -17.70
N ASP A 853 -12.56 19.50 -18.70
CA ASP A 853 -11.96 20.76 -19.14
C ASP A 853 -12.07 21.85 -18.05
N ILE A 854 -13.20 21.92 -17.36
CA ILE A 854 -13.41 22.84 -16.21
C ILE A 854 -12.39 22.54 -15.11
N ARG A 855 -12.19 21.27 -14.78
CA ARG A 855 -11.18 20.86 -13.80
C ARG A 855 -9.76 21.20 -14.28
N ALA A 856 -9.45 20.93 -15.54
CA ALA A 856 -8.14 21.25 -16.12
C ALA A 856 -7.86 22.76 -16.11
N TYR A 857 -8.87 23.56 -16.34
CA TYR A 857 -8.79 25.03 -16.31
C TYR A 857 -8.37 25.55 -14.92
N PHE A 858 -9.03 25.14 -13.86
CA PHE A 858 -8.75 25.61 -12.51
C PHE A 858 -7.55 24.93 -11.82
N GLN A 859 -7.32 23.65 -12.07
CA GLN A 859 -6.24 22.90 -11.44
C GLN A 859 -4.90 23.02 -12.18
N GLY A 860 -4.94 23.33 -13.50
CA GLY A 860 -3.74 23.35 -14.33
C GLY A 860 -3.09 21.97 -14.48
N ARG A 861 -1.91 21.96 -15.10
CA ARG A 861 -1.13 20.73 -15.34
C ARG A 861 0.31 20.92 -14.90
N ASN A 862 0.91 19.89 -14.34
CA ASN A 862 2.33 19.88 -14.01
C ASN A 862 3.20 19.72 -15.28
N GLU A 863 4.52 19.81 -15.12
CA GLU A 863 5.51 19.70 -16.21
C GLU A 863 5.38 18.38 -17.01
N LYS A 864 4.85 17.32 -16.39
CA LYS A 864 4.60 16.03 -17.05
C LYS A 864 3.24 15.97 -17.78
N GLY A 865 2.52 17.10 -17.86
CA GLY A 865 1.20 17.21 -18.48
C GLY A 865 0.05 16.57 -17.67
N LYS A 866 0.31 16.09 -16.44
CA LYS A 866 -0.71 15.53 -15.55
C LYS A 866 -1.45 16.67 -14.86
N MET A 867 -2.78 16.57 -14.78
CA MET A 867 -3.62 17.52 -14.04
C MET A 867 -3.22 17.55 -12.56
N ASN A 868 -3.06 18.74 -12.00
CA ASN A 868 -2.76 18.92 -10.58
C ASN A 868 -3.94 18.47 -9.71
N SER A 869 -3.68 18.08 -8.48
CA SER A 869 -4.71 17.65 -7.52
C SER A 869 -5.50 18.83 -6.96
N GLU A 870 -4.87 19.99 -6.89
CA GLU A 870 -5.36 21.20 -6.22
C GLU A 870 -5.43 22.40 -7.16
N SER A 871 -6.15 23.43 -6.75
CA SER A 871 -6.28 24.71 -7.42
C SER A 871 -5.99 25.83 -6.44
N SER A 872 -5.39 26.91 -6.92
CA SER A 872 -5.22 28.15 -6.14
C SER A 872 -6.54 28.95 -6.02
N ASP A 873 -7.58 28.61 -6.76
CA ASP A 873 -8.88 29.27 -6.71
C ASP A 873 -9.72 28.71 -5.54
N GLU A 874 -9.87 29.48 -4.48
CA GLU A 874 -10.60 29.08 -3.28
C GLU A 874 -12.08 28.79 -3.55
N LYS A 875 -12.72 29.55 -4.44
CA LYS A 875 -14.14 29.37 -4.76
C LYS A 875 -14.36 28.09 -5.58
N TYR A 876 -13.51 27.85 -6.56
CA TYR A 876 -13.53 26.57 -7.28
C TYR A 876 -13.30 25.42 -6.31
N THR A 877 -12.32 25.55 -5.41
CA THR A 877 -11.97 24.52 -4.41
C THR A 877 -13.16 24.20 -3.50
N ALA A 878 -13.91 25.22 -3.08
CA ALA A 878 -15.15 25.03 -2.32
C ALA A 878 -16.24 24.32 -3.13
N LEU A 879 -16.47 24.73 -4.39
CA LEU A 879 -17.49 24.16 -5.27
C LEU A 879 -17.19 22.68 -5.62
N ILE A 880 -15.95 22.38 -5.97
CA ILE A 880 -15.56 21.00 -6.32
C ILE A 880 -15.58 20.06 -5.09
N LYS A 881 -15.29 20.59 -3.90
CA LYS A 881 -15.39 19.85 -2.64
C LYS A 881 -16.85 19.53 -2.31
N ASP A 882 -17.76 20.50 -2.46
CA ASP A 882 -19.19 20.30 -2.28
C ASP A 882 -19.75 19.26 -3.24
N LEU A 883 -19.44 19.39 -4.54
CA LEU A 883 -19.84 18.42 -5.56
C LEU A 883 -19.35 16.99 -5.22
N ARG A 884 -18.10 16.84 -4.81
CA ARG A 884 -17.54 15.52 -4.43
C ARG A 884 -18.22 14.93 -3.19
N ALA A 885 -18.57 15.78 -2.21
CA ALA A 885 -19.28 15.33 -1.02
C ALA A 885 -20.67 14.79 -1.38
N LYS A 886 -21.43 15.52 -2.20
CA LYS A 886 -22.75 15.11 -2.69
C LYS A 886 -22.67 13.86 -3.58
N GLN A 887 -21.65 13.78 -4.44
CA GLN A 887 -21.41 12.61 -5.27
C GLN A 887 -21.10 11.35 -4.42
N LYS A 888 -20.43 11.52 -3.26
CA LYS A 888 -20.22 10.41 -2.33
C LYS A 888 -21.53 9.92 -1.69
N THR A 889 -22.44 10.82 -1.37
CA THR A 889 -23.77 10.45 -0.87
C THR A 889 -24.58 9.71 -1.94
N LEU A 890 -24.57 10.20 -3.17
CA LEU A 890 -25.19 9.54 -4.31
C LEU A 890 -24.56 8.15 -4.58
N ALA A 891 -23.22 8.02 -4.46
CA ALA A 891 -22.53 6.75 -4.60
C ALA A 891 -23.02 5.70 -3.60
N ALA A 892 -23.26 6.10 -2.34
CA ALA A 892 -23.77 5.18 -1.32
C ALA A 892 -25.17 4.65 -1.68
N ARG A 893 -26.05 5.51 -2.20
CA ARG A 893 -27.37 5.12 -2.69
C ARG A 893 -27.28 4.14 -3.88
N ILE A 894 -26.44 4.46 -4.88
CA ILE A 894 -26.23 3.58 -6.04
C ILE A 894 -25.66 2.22 -5.59
N ALA A 895 -24.76 2.20 -4.61
CA ALA A 895 -24.14 0.97 -4.11
C ALA A 895 -25.16 -0.04 -3.57
N GLU A 896 -26.23 0.40 -2.92
CA GLU A 896 -27.32 -0.47 -2.48
C GLU A 896 -27.98 -1.17 -3.68
N LYS A 897 -28.23 -0.45 -4.75
CA LYS A 897 -28.82 -0.96 -5.99
C LYS A 897 -27.88 -1.89 -6.79
N VAL A 898 -26.58 -1.74 -6.63
CA VAL A 898 -25.59 -2.67 -7.22
C VAL A 898 -25.81 -4.10 -6.74
N TYR A 899 -26.09 -4.29 -5.45
CA TYR A 899 -26.43 -5.60 -4.88
C TYR A 899 -27.87 -6.02 -5.21
N GLU A 900 -28.83 -5.11 -5.15
CA GLU A 900 -30.24 -5.38 -5.46
C GLU A 900 -30.41 -5.92 -6.89
N TYR A 901 -29.70 -5.33 -7.85
CA TYR A 901 -29.76 -5.78 -9.25
C TYR A 901 -28.75 -6.88 -9.59
N GLY A 902 -28.02 -7.37 -8.63
CA GLY A 902 -27.11 -8.50 -8.78
C GLY A 902 -25.85 -8.20 -9.60
N PHE A 903 -25.44 -6.93 -9.71
CA PHE A 903 -24.14 -6.58 -10.29
C PHE A 903 -22.99 -7.06 -9.40
N LEU A 904 -23.21 -7.10 -8.08
CA LEU A 904 -22.37 -7.77 -7.09
C LEU A 904 -23.25 -8.66 -6.21
N LYS A 905 -22.66 -9.74 -5.69
CA LYS A 905 -23.35 -10.71 -4.84
C LYS A 905 -22.60 -10.90 -3.53
#